data_908cd0667d71bcbaba56334c2dd11337
#
_entry.id   908cd0667d71bcbaba56334c2dd11337
#
_cell.length_a   1.000
_cell.length_b   1.000
_cell.length_c   1.000
_cell.angle_alpha   90.00
_cell.angle_beta   90.00
_cell.angle_gamma   90.00
#
_symmetry.space_group_name_H-M   'P 1'
#
loop_
_entity.id
_entity.type
_entity.pdbx_description
1 polymer ?
#
loop_
_entity_poly.entity_id
_entity_poly.type
_entity_poly.pdbx_seq_one_letter_code
_entity_poly.pdbx_strand_id
1 'polypeptide(L)'
;MSPDHHSALIEQLKPLMMEPDFSEIFLQLTAEESNSTRFLLKMEIQRLASPCLRIIDLRDKSELPCQEYRFADQRHFLDDPAKEAFDAALALYRNQYTMGVYEQVMEAHRQRRQKLQQTPRNQEGQGNPYLVPGIVLGRYFNRSEERMNYSIKIAVSQPGREEVRGNTADLSVGGARVRLPARHNFDLNRPLRVKLLDLSDEYYYRDLQLGVDYQIVDAQTEQDTCWMRLKRIGGSEQLAEMLASLIRGYKFRYKVDVNDVLVTATGMGFERHYLAHLPHLPLFIEQDSQGKPAIGALLLSRDNQALLHDFLDEADINQLPGLLSKQRLAAMLAEPDNADHRLLFSFTYNARGQLYFYSASLSELKKSRLQPLFLGFGATKGSWKVIQVGLDAIDHRGSYKASMLPGDDNNYSALTEQQLSKYSHILQLMDVTDEKAAEEYRRWPFKMDANELKRFGQAKITTNSIRLVSMYFSERRQEARFSFKTLVNISQGKQQYTGVTHDISSRGLQLNLDENATLNPKEPLLLSFPKLQELAPKAKLQALPYRLVRSRKNGVTLHLAAVMGHTPHPGVEFLHRLIEQNREKLQQLTEDNSEVKELAEAMKNLLMRKLHSVPFLVEKTVKSFRLSALGVGVEPDAVSDLFANSSAEQLQFNLEPLLQDGRLKRDFIGPIRAMKPQMTMDSFEVFVQMVRQSSGQLRLRCTARHELAERQAQVDFIRQAQSLGSFMALKVYRGAAGKPDLGYIRRELEYIGVHAKHKAKKLEEMLWRVVGVGEFLEITSEVLLRYPELNPEAQSLTLESSKP
;
A
#
# COMPACT_ATOMS: atom_id res chain seq x y z
N MET A 1 -1.33 -2.98 28.18
CA MET A 1 -1.59 -1.69 28.90
C MET A 1 -1.82 -0.61 27.86
N SER A 2 -2.71 0.34 28.12
CA SER A 2 -3.10 1.36 27.13
C SER A 2 -2.03 2.44 27.01
N PRO A 3 -1.82 3.03 25.81
CA PRO A 3 -0.92 4.17 25.62
C PRO A 3 -1.19 5.35 26.53
N ASP A 4 -2.43 5.49 27.02
CA ASP A 4 -2.88 6.59 27.88
C ASP A 4 -2.29 6.50 29.29
N HIS A 5 -2.00 5.31 29.80
CA HIS A 5 -1.40 5.12 31.14
C HIS A 5 0.05 5.59 31.18
N HIS A 6 0.83 5.30 30.15
CA HIS A 6 2.22 5.78 30.07
C HIS A 6 2.32 7.29 29.91
N SER A 7 1.35 7.91 29.19
CA SER A 7 1.29 9.37 29.06
C SER A 7 1.02 10.06 30.41
N ALA A 8 0.11 9.50 31.21
CA ALA A 8 -0.20 10.02 32.53
C ALA A 8 1.00 9.94 33.50
N LEU A 9 1.74 8.83 33.47
CA LEU A 9 2.96 8.68 34.27
C LEU A 9 4.07 9.65 33.85
N ILE A 10 4.25 9.90 32.55
CA ILE A 10 5.22 10.90 32.06
C ILE A 10 4.84 12.29 32.55
N GLU A 11 3.55 12.68 32.50
CA GLU A 11 3.10 13.97 33.00
C GLU A 11 3.34 14.14 34.52
N GLN A 12 3.18 13.08 35.30
CA GLN A 12 3.48 13.09 36.72
C GLN A 12 4.99 13.18 37.01
N LEU A 13 5.82 12.56 36.18
CA LEU A 13 7.27 12.54 36.33
C LEU A 13 7.95 13.83 35.85
N LYS A 14 7.33 14.59 34.92
CA LYS A 14 7.88 15.83 34.35
C LYS A 14 8.30 16.86 35.41
N PRO A 15 7.49 17.24 36.37
CA PRO A 15 7.87 18.23 37.38
C PRO A 15 8.98 17.76 38.30
N LEU A 16 9.17 16.46 38.44
CA LEU A 16 10.13 15.84 39.36
C LEU A 16 11.46 15.50 38.73
N MET A 17 11.54 15.49 37.37
CA MET A 17 12.69 14.96 36.64
C MET A 17 14.03 15.72 36.85
N MET A 18 13.95 16.96 37.33
CA MET A 18 15.11 17.79 37.61
C MET A 18 15.49 17.79 39.11
N GLU A 19 14.79 17.00 39.94
CA GLU A 19 15.09 16.86 41.34
C GLU A 19 16.34 15.99 41.59
N PRO A 20 17.17 16.29 42.60
CA PRO A 20 18.36 15.50 42.92
C PRO A 20 18.02 14.03 43.20
N ASP A 21 16.90 13.77 43.85
CA ASP A 21 16.46 12.45 44.26
C ASP A 21 15.54 11.78 43.21
N PHE A 22 15.57 12.25 41.97
CA PHE A 22 14.70 11.77 40.91
C PHE A 22 14.78 10.25 40.72
N SER A 23 15.98 9.67 40.89
CA SER A 23 16.14 8.23 40.68
C SER A 23 15.33 7.39 41.68
N GLU A 24 15.21 7.84 42.93
CA GLU A 24 14.42 7.17 43.97
C GLU A 24 12.93 7.38 43.72
N ILE A 25 12.53 8.61 43.43
CA ILE A 25 11.14 8.98 43.10
C ILE A 25 10.65 8.19 41.86
N PHE A 26 11.49 8.10 40.84
CA PHE A 26 11.17 7.32 39.64
C PHE A 26 10.92 5.83 39.95
N LEU A 27 11.78 5.21 40.78
CA LEU A 27 11.60 3.82 41.17
C LEU A 27 10.32 3.60 41.99
N GLN A 28 9.96 4.55 42.85
CA GLN A 28 8.74 4.49 43.67
C GLN A 28 7.50 4.61 42.78
N LEU A 29 7.44 5.64 41.92
CA LEU A 29 6.28 5.90 41.05
C LEU A 29 6.09 4.85 39.94
N THR A 30 7.14 4.13 39.60
CA THR A 30 7.08 3.06 38.59
C THR A 30 7.19 1.64 39.18
N ALA A 31 6.98 1.47 40.49
CA ALA A 31 7.15 0.20 41.17
C ALA A 31 6.28 -0.94 40.63
N GLU A 32 5.06 -0.61 40.17
CA GLU A 32 4.11 -1.56 39.59
C GLU A 32 4.33 -1.82 38.09
N GLU A 33 5.25 -1.09 37.45
CA GLU A 33 5.50 -1.19 36.02
C GLU A 33 6.54 -2.28 35.68
N SER A 34 6.40 -2.87 34.48
CA SER A 34 7.37 -3.85 33.97
C SER A 34 8.74 -3.21 33.74
N ASN A 35 9.81 -4.01 33.80
CA ASN A 35 11.16 -3.53 33.53
C ASN A 35 11.29 -2.88 32.13
N SER A 36 10.58 -3.40 31.13
CA SER A 36 10.53 -2.83 29.78
C SER A 36 9.86 -1.46 29.77
N THR A 37 8.73 -1.33 30.47
CA THR A 37 8.01 -0.04 30.62
C THR A 37 8.85 0.98 31.35
N ARG A 38 9.48 0.60 32.48
CA ARG A 38 10.41 1.47 33.22
C ARG A 38 11.56 1.97 32.37
N PHE A 39 12.14 1.10 31.55
CA PHE A 39 13.20 1.50 30.62
C PHE A 39 12.71 2.54 29.61
N LEU A 40 11.54 2.34 28.99
CA LEU A 40 10.96 3.29 28.03
C LEU A 40 10.64 4.64 28.70
N LEU A 41 10.03 4.63 29.88
CA LEU A 41 9.75 5.83 30.66
C LEU A 41 11.03 6.60 30.98
N LYS A 42 12.07 5.90 31.45
CA LYS A 42 13.37 6.50 31.77
C LYS A 42 14.01 7.15 30.52
N MET A 43 13.99 6.46 29.39
CA MET A 43 14.51 6.99 28.14
C MET A 43 13.75 8.25 27.69
N GLU A 44 12.43 8.26 27.83
CA GLU A 44 11.61 9.42 27.46
C GLU A 44 11.86 10.61 28.38
N ILE A 45 11.95 10.39 29.67
CA ILE A 45 12.28 11.45 30.64
C ILE A 45 13.69 12.02 30.35
N GLN A 46 14.67 11.17 30.10
CA GLN A 46 16.03 11.62 29.75
C GLN A 46 16.02 12.45 28.45
N ARG A 47 15.21 12.06 27.46
CA ARG A 47 15.02 12.81 26.22
C ARG A 47 14.44 14.20 26.48
N LEU A 48 13.41 14.28 27.31
CA LEU A 48 12.77 15.55 27.65
C LEU A 48 13.73 16.47 28.44
N ALA A 49 14.59 15.92 29.30
CA ALA A 49 15.58 16.65 30.07
C ALA A 49 16.82 17.05 29.24
N SER A 50 17.00 16.48 28.04
CA SER A 50 18.18 16.79 27.23
C SER A 50 18.19 18.24 26.75
N PRO A 51 19.36 18.91 26.68
CA PRO A 51 19.48 20.28 26.18
C PRO A 51 18.90 20.39 24.76
N CYS A 52 18.16 21.47 24.51
CA CYS A 52 17.56 21.74 23.21
C CYS A 52 18.28 22.87 22.48
N LEU A 53 18.70 22.62 21.25
CA LEU A 53 19.33 23.62 20.39
C LEU A 53 18.34 24.20 19.36
N ARG A 54 17.08 23.77 19.37
CA ARG A 54 16.07 24.18 18.38
C ARG A 54 15.57 25.59 18.68
N ILE A 55 15.50 26.41 17.63
CA ILE A 55 14.90 27.75 17.73
C ILE A 55 13.38 27.62 17.54
N ILE A 56 12.61 28.29 18.38
CA ILE A 56 11.17 28.41 18.19
C ILE A 56 10.92 29.69 17.35
N ASP A 57 10.42 29.46 16.12
CA ASP A 57 10.04 30.57 15.23
C ASP A 57 8.57 30.45 14.87
N LEU A 58 7.77 31.39 15.36
CA LEU A 58 6.32 31.44 15.16
C LEU A 58 5.89 32.54 14.18
N ARG A 59 6.80 33.29 13.56
CA ARG A 59 6.49 34.44 12.70
C ARG A 59 5.53 34.11 11.57
N ASP A 60 5.65 32.91 10.98
CA ASP A 60 4.78 32.44 9.91
C ASP A 60 3.69 31.46 10.39
N LYS A 61 3.54 31.28 11.69
CA LYS A 61 2.64 30.28 12.29
C LYS A 61 1.64 30.87 13.26
N SER A 62 1.84 32.11 13.69
CA SER A 62 0.96 32.85 14.59
C SER A 62 0.26 33.98 13.85
N GLU A 63 -1.00 34.21 14.18
CA GLU A 63 -1.77 35.41 13.74
C GLU A 63 -1.43 36.66 14.58
N LEU A 64 -0.74 36.47 15.73
CA LEU A 64 -0.29 37.54 16.59
C LEU A 64 1.11 38.00 16.22
N PRO A 65 1.47 39.25 16.49
CA PRO A 65 2.82 39.75 16.25
C PRO A 65 3.83 38.98 17.10
N CYS A 66 4.88 38.49 16.46
CA CYS A 66 5.97 37.80 17.14
C CYS A 66 7.13 38.75 17.43
N GLN A 67 7.68 38.67 18.64
CA GLN A 67 8.83 39.43 19.09
C GLN A 67 10.06 38.52 19.24
N GLU A 68 11.25 39.12 19.08
CA GLU A 68 12.50 38.42 19.36
C GLU A 68 12.66 38.19 20.86
N TYR A 69 12.85 36.95 21.26
CA TYR A 69 13.11 36.55 22.63
C TYR A 69 14.45 35.81 22.71
N ARG A 70 15.38 36.34 23.50
CA ARG A 70 16.71 35.74 23.67
C ARG A 70 16.78 34.95 24.97
N PHE A 71 17.18 33.70 24.84
CA PHE A 71 17.48 32.86 26.00
C PHE A 71 18.82 32.16 25.77
N ALA A 72 19.76 32.35 26.68
CA ALA A 72 21.16 31.98 26.50
C ALA A 72 21.70 32.50 25.14
N ASP A 73 22.29 31.66 24.31
CA ASP A 73 22.83 32.03 22.98
C ASP A 73 21.85 31.89 21.83
N GLN A 74 20.54 31.68 22.15
CA GLN A 74 19.53 31.40 21.14
C GLN A 74 18.51 32.54 21.01
N ARG A 75 18.12 32.84 19.76
CA ARG A 75 17.10 33.83 19.43
C ARG A 75 15.82 33.12 19.01
N HIS A 76 14.77 33.19 19.80
CA HIS A 76 13.45 32.68 19.49
C HIS A 76 12.56 33.83 18.99
N PHE A 77 11.53 33.49 18.21
CA PHE A 77 10.52 34.45 17.76
C PHE A 77 9.15 33.96 18.24
N LEU A 78 8.66 34.59 19.28
CA LEU A 78 7.46 34.15 20.03
C LEU A 78 6.39 35.24 20.00
N ASP A 79 5.12 34.83 19.93
CA ASP A 79 4.01 35.70 20.33
C ASP A 79 3.86 35.74 21.86
N ASP A 80 3.11 36.69 22.40
CA ASP A 80 2.99 36.87 23.83
C ASP A 80 2.54 35.59 24.57
N PRO A 81 1.49 34.86 24.16
CA PRO A 81 1.11 33.62 24.82
C PRO A 81 2.13 32.48 24.69
N ALA A 82 2.92 32.44 23.61
CA ALA A 82 3.99 31.46 23.49
C ALA A 82 5.18 31.81 24.37
N LYS A 83 5.42 33.10 24.61
CA LYS A 83 6.41 33.58 25.57
C LYS A 83 6.02 33.20 26.99
N GLU A 84 4.77 33.43 27.40
CA GLU A 84 4.27 32.97 28.70
C GLU A 84 4.41 31.45 28.89
N ALA A 85 4.07 30.68 27.86
CA ALA A 85 4.26 29.23 27.87
C ALA A 85 5.74 28.82 27.95
N PHE A 86 6.62 29.59 27.33
CA PHE A 86 8.08 29.36 27.35
C PHE A 86 8.63 29.63 28.75
N ASP A 87 8.26 30.76 29.38
CA ASP A 87 8.72 31.11 30.71
C ASP A 87 8.17 30.12 31.77
N ALA A 88 6.93 29.73 31.66
CA ALA A 88 6.33 28.69 32.52
C ALA A 88 7.02 27.33 32.36
N ALA A 89 7.35 26.93 31.13
CA ALA A 89 8.07 25.70 30.88
C ALA A 89 9.52 25.77 31.41
N LEU A 90 10.21 26.87 31.24
CA LEU A 90 11.56 27.08 31.81
C LEU A 90 11.58 26.92 33.32
N ALA A 91 10.60 27.47 34.01
CA ALA A 91 10.47 27.32 35.48
C ALA A 91 10.38 25.83 35.87
N LEU A 92 9.61 25.04 35.11
CA LEU A 92 9.48 23.61 35.33
C LEU A 92 10.81 22.84 35.16
N TYR A 93 11.66 23.29 34.23
CA TYR A 93 12.95 22.69 33.91
C TYR A 93 14.14 23.43 34.53
N ARG A 94 13.94 24.09 35.69
CA ARG A 94 14.97 24.82 36.44
C ARG A 94 15.77 25.82 35.60
N ASN A 95 15.09 26.58 34.75
CA ASN A 95 15.68 27.55 33.85
C ASN A 95 16.68 26.95 32.83
N GLN A 96 16.50 25.69 32.47
CA GLN A 96 17.27 25.04 31.39
C GLN A 96 16.40 24.88 30.17
N TYR A 97 16.92 25.29 29.02
CA TYR A 97 16.22 25.10 27.76
C TYR A 97 16.43 23.66 27.24
N THR A 98 15.43 22.83 27.47
CA THR A 98 15.45 21.41 27.16
C THR A 98 14.45 21.04 26.04
N MET A 99 14.53 19.82 25.54
CA MET A 99 13.52 19.32 24.58
C MET A 99 12.09 19.37 25.15
N GLY A 100 11.94 19.20 26.46
CA GLY A 100 10.64 19.32 27.12
C GLY A 100 10.07 20.74 27.05
N VAL A 101 10.90 21.77 27.24
CA VAL A 101 10.48 23.18 27.08
C VAL A 101 10.04 23.43 25.65
N TYR A 102 10.84 23.04 24.67
CA TYR A 102 10.51 23.19 23.26
C TYR A 102 9.17 22.52 22.90
N GLU A 103 8.97 21.27 23.31
CA GLU A 103 7.75 20.53 23.02
C GLU A 103 6.51 21.12 23.71
N GLN A 104 6.64 21.57 24.94
CA GLN A 104 5.55 22.18 25.70
C GLN A 104 5.07 23.50 25.08
N VAL A 105 5.98 24.37 24.68
CA VAL A 105 5.63 25.62 23.98
C VAL A 105 4.96 25.36 22.64
N MET A 106 5.51 24.42 21.86
CA MET A 106 4.94 24.08 20.55
C MET A 106 3.56 23.43 20.68
N GLU A 107 3.33 22.62 21.72
CA GLU A 107 2.02 22.02 21.99
C GLU A 107 1.01 23.07 22.45
N ALA A 108 1.38 23.96 23.37
CA ALA A 108 0.53 25.08 23.80
C ALA A 108 0.10 25.96 22.62
N HIS A 109 1.05 26.30 21.73
CA HIS A 109 0.74 27.06 20.52
C HIS A 109 -0.23 26.29 19.59
N ARG A 110 -0.05 24.97 19.42
CA ARG A 110 -0.93 24.12 18.60
C ARG A 110 -2.35 24.07 19.17
N GLN A 111 -2.47 23.85 20.49
CA GLN A 111 -3.77 23.80 21.18
C GLN A 111 -4.51 25.13 21.08
N ARG A 112 -3.78 26.26 21.24
CA ARG A 112 -4.36 27.59 21.07
C ARG A 112 -4.84 27.81 19.64
N ARG A 113 -4.05 27.47 18.63
CA ARG A 113 -4.43 27.56 17.22
C ARG A 113 -5.67 26.70 16.92
N GLN A 114 -5.73 25.51 17.48
CA GLN A 114 -6.92 24.66 17.37
C GLN A 114 -8.14 25.29 18.04
N LYS A 115 -7.99 25.93 19.21
CA LYS A 115 -9.08 26.67 19.89
C LYS A 115 -9.52 27.91 19.12
N LEU A 116 -8.62 28.66 18.52
CA LEU A 116 -8.93 29.84 17.68
C LEU A 116 -9.64 29.45 16.38
N GLN A 117 -9.29 28.33 15.78
CA GLN A 117 -10.02 27.73 14.65
C GLN A 117 -11.37 27.14 15.05
N GLN A 118 -11.64 27.01 16.35
CA GLN A 118 -12.91 26.52 16.93
C GLN A 118 -13.93 27.63 17.30
N THR A 119 -13.75 28.92 16.90
CA THR A 119 -14.84 29.91 16.90
C THR A 119 -15.77 29.62 15.72
N PRO A 120 -17.07 29.68 15.86
CA PRO A 120 -17.96 28.52 15.87
C PRO A 120 -18.16 27.93 14.45
N ARG A 121 -17.34 27.00 14.06
CA ARG A 121 -17.77 25.89 13.22
C ARG A 121 -18.28 24.82 14.17
N ASN A 122 -19.55 24.90 14.49
CA ASN A 122 -20.27 23.84 15.18
C ASN A 122 -19.88 22.48 14.58
N GLN A 123 -19.55 21.53 15.46
CA GLN A 123 -19.58 20.10 15.21
C GLN A 123 -18.39 19.47 14.47
N GLU A 124 -17.17 19.52 15.04
CA GLU A 124 -16.15 18.50 14.75
C GLU A 124 -16.39 17.16 15.49
N GLY A 125 -17.58 16.97 16.05
CA GLY A 125 -18.07 15.66 16.49
C GLY A 125 -19.05 15.01 15.51
N GLN A 126 -19.49 15.74 14.47
CA GLN A 126 -20.40 15.26 13.42
C GLN A 126 -20.00 15.88 12.06
N GLY A 127 -18.76 15.73 11.65
CA GLY A 127 -18.41 15.91 10.24
C GLY A 127 -19.30 14.99 9.40
N ASN A 128 -19.79 15.48 8.25
CA ASN A 128 -20.57 14.66 7.33
C ASN A 128 -19.85 13.31 7.13
N PRO A 129 -20.39 12.17 7.61
CA PRO A 129 -19.73 10.86 7.60
C PRO A 129 -19.50 10.34 6.17
N TYR A 130 -20.01 11.03 5.19
CA TYR A 130 -19.93 10.70 3.79
C TYR A 130 -18.81 11.44 3.06
N LEU A 131 -18.19 12.45 3.70
CA LEU A 131 -17.04 13.14 3.14
C LEU A 131 -15.75 12.38 3.50
N VAL A 132 -15.09 11.84 2.49
CA VAL A 132 -13.94 10.97 2.65
C VAL A 132 -12.71 11.63 2.00
N PRO A 133 -11.57 11.75 2.72
CA PRO A 133 -10.34 12.26 2.12
C PRO A 133 -9.79 11.28 1.09
N GLY A 134 -9.18 11.81 0.03
CA GLY A 134 -8.44 11.04 -0.95
C GLY A 134 -6.98 10.88 -0.59
N ILE A 135 -6.42 9.72 -0.91
CA ILE A 135 -4.99 9.43 -0.80
C ILE A 135 -4.52 8.96 -2.17
N VAL A 136 -3.54 9.67 -2.74
CA VAL A 136 -2.97 9.28 -4.04
C VAL A 136 -2.03 8.11 -3.82
N LEU A 137 -2.36 6.97 -4.42
CA LEU A 137 -1.58 5.73 -4.41
C LEU A 137 -0.64 5.66 -5.61
N GLY A 138 0.46 4.93 -5.48
CA GLY A 138 1.43 4.78 -6.55
C GLY A 138 2.24 6.04 -6.87
N ARG A 139 2.06 7.11 -6.10
CA ARG A 139 2.81 8.36 -6.27
C ARG A 139 4.04 8.35 -5.37
N TYR A 140 5.17 7.99 -5.94
CA TYR A 140 6.45 7.99 -5.25
C TYR A 140 7.27 9.18 -5.71
N PHE A 141 7.68 10.03 -4.76
CA PHE A 141 8.53 11.19 -5.05
C PHE A 141 9.99 10.81 -4.84
N ASN A 142 10.84 11.18 -5.76
CA ASN A 142 12.28 11.06 -5.57
C ASN A 142 12.80 12.38 -4.97
N ARG A 143 13.30 12.33 -3.74
CA ARG A 143 13.99 13.46 -3.11
C ARG A 143 15.40 13.07 -2.72
N SER A 144 16.35 13.61 -3.43
CA SER A 144 17.77 13.44 -3.13
C SER A 144 18.27 14.34 -1.98
N GLU A 145 17.47 15.32 -1.51
CA GLU A 145 17.94 16.39 -0.65
C GLU A 145 17.06 16.64 0.57
N GLU A 146 17.72 16.91 1.71
CA GLU A 146 17.05 17.38 2.92
C GLU A 146 16.52 18.81 2.71
N ARG A 147 15.32 19.10 3.22
CA ARG A 147 14.76 20.45 3.30
C ARG A 147 14.65 20.87 4.75
N MET A 148 15.03 22.09 4.99
CA MET A 148 14.96 22.72 6.31
C MET A 148 13.89 23.81 6.27
N ASN A 149 12.95 23.79 7.22
CA ASN A 149 12.03 24.91 7.41
C ASN A 149 12.84 26.11 7.92
N TYR A 150 13.20 26.97 7.01
CA TYR A 150 14.05 28.13 7.28
C TYR A 150 13.47 29.36 6.60
N SER A 151 12.99 30.29 7.42
CA SER A 151 12.37 31.51 6.94
C SER A 151 13.43 32.62 6.91
N ILE A 152 13.84 32.98 5.72
CA ILE A 152 14.74 34.11 5.46
C ILE A 152 14.11 35.09 4.47
N LYS A 153 14.48 36.37 4.60
CA LYS A 153 14.02 37.40 3.68
C LYS A 153 14.62 37.19 2.30
N ILE A 154 13.79 37.32 1.29
CA ILE A 154 14.19 37.21 -0.11
C ILE A 154 13.69 38.40 -0.92
N ALA A 155 14.40 38.69 -2.00
CA ALA A 155 13.94 39.55 -3.07
C ALA A 155 13.87 38.75 -4.36
N VAL A 156 12.71 38.76 -5.01
CA VAL A 156 12.42 37.99 -6.22
C VAL A 156 12.23 38.97 -7.38
N SER A 157 12.92 38.74 -8.47
CA SER A 157 12.85 39.58 -9.66
C SER A 157 12.73 38.73 -10.93
N GLN A 158 12.17 39.35 -11.97
CA GLN A 158 12.08 38.77 -13.32
C GLN A 158 12.35 39.89 -14.32
N PRO A 159 13.02 39.63 -15.45
CA PRO A 159 13.33 40.66 -16.44
C PRO A 159 12.08 41.42 -16.89
N GLY A 160 12.11 42.76 -16.77
CA GLY A 160 11.00 43.65 -17.12
C GLY A 160 9.84 43.68 -16.13
N ARG A 161 10.02 43.15 -14.90
CA ARG A 161 9.04 43.17 -13.82
C ARG A 161 9.61 43.80 -12.56
N GLU A 162 8.76 44.33 -11.70
CA GLU A 162 9.17 44.88 -10.40
C GLU A 162 9.67 43.76 -9.45
N GLU A 163 10.70 44.13 -8.66
CA GLU A 163 11.22 43.24 -7.62
C GLU A 163 10.21 43.15 -6.47
N VAL A 164 9.90 41.93 -6.06
CA VAL A 164 8.95 41.64 -4.99
C VAL A 164 9.71 41.02 -3.81
N ARG A 165 9.46 41.53 -2.61
CA ARG A 165 10.03 40.99 -1.37
C ARG A 165 9.10 39.95 -0.75
N GLY A 166 9.72 38.91 -0.16
CA GLY A 166 9.02 37.84 0.53
C GLY A 166 9.94 37.08 1.47
N ASN A 167 9.50 35.87 1.85
CA ASN A 167 10.28 34.99 2.72
C ASN A 167 10.33 33.58 2.15
N THR A 168 11.38 32.83 2.47
CA THR A 168 11.37 31.39 2.29
C THR A 168 10.53 30.75 3.40
N ALA A 169 9.87 29.63 3.09
CA ALA A 169 9.24 28.77 4.07
C ALA A 169 10.07 27.51 4.34
N ASP A 170 10.67 26.99 3.29
CA ASP A 170 11.70 25.95 3.36
C ASP A 170 12.83 26.21 2.36
N LEU A 171 13.99 25.62 2.63
CA LEU A 171 15.18 25.73 1.80
C LEU A 171 15.88 24.36 1.68
N SER A 172 16.29 24.02 0.47
CA SER A 172 17.19 22.89 0.18
C SER A 172 18.32 23.32 -0.75
N VAL A 173 19.26 22.43 -1.03
CA VAL A 173 20.35 22.74 -1.97
C VAL A 173 19.80 23.00 -3.37
N GLY A 174 18.85 22.21 -3.82
CA GLY A 174 18.26 22.30 -5.18
C GLY A 174 16.98 23.09 -5.28
N GLY A 175 16.47 23.71 -4.20
CA GLY A 175 15.22 24.46 -4.31
C GLY A 175 14.76 25.14 -3.02
N ALA A 176 13.64 25.87 -3.14
CA ALA A 176 13.01 26.56 -2.03
C ALA A 176 11.49 26.61 -2.20
N ARG A 177 10.77 26.69 -1.11
CA ARG A 177 9.39 27.14 -1.09
C ARG A 177 9.36 28.56 -0.55
N VAL A 178 8.74 29.46 -1.31
CA VAL A 178 8.71 30.87 -0.98
C VAL A 178 7.29 31.38 -0.82
N ARG A 179 7.15 32.41 -0.01
CA ARG A 179 5.91 33.11 0.26
C ARG A 179 6.07 34.55 -0.23
N LEU A 180 5.22 34.96 -1.17
CA LEU A 180 5.18 36.28 -1.76
C LEU A 180 3.79 36.89 -1.58
N PRO A 181 3.64 38.22 -1.63
CA PRO A 181 2.33 38.86 -1.76
C PRO A 181 1.59 38.35 -3.00
N ALA A 182 0.29 38.16 -2.93
CA ALA A 182 -0.53 37.65 -4.05
C ALA A 182 -0.50 38.60 -5.27
N ARG A 183 -0.29 39.91 -5.03
CA ARG A 183 -0.20 40.92 -6.07
C ARG A 183 1.21 40.97 -6.66
N HIS A 184 1.54 40.02 -7.50
CA HIS A 184 2.76 40.03 -8.30
C HIS A 184 2.41 39.80 -9.77
N ASN A 185 3.27 40.31 -10.67
CA ASN A 185 3.08 40.19 -12.12
C ASN A 185 4.08 39.23 -12.76
N PHE A 186 4.51 38.17 -12.06
CA PHE A 186 5.49 37.22 -12.59
C PHE A 186 4.83 36.28 -13.62
N ASP A 187 5.59 35.98 -14.67
CA ASP A 187 5.24 34.93 -15.63
C ASP A 187 5.69 33.59 -15.08
N LEU A 188 4.71 32.71 -14.79
CA LEU A 188 4.95 31.40 -14.16
C LEU A 188 5.77 30.45 -15.05
N ASN A 189 5.86 30.71 -16.35
CA ASN A 189 6.60 29.88 -17.29
C ASN A 189 8.06 30.31 -17.45
N ARG A 190 8.46 31.41 -16.82
CA ARG A 190 9.83 31.96 -16.93
C ARG A 190 10.57 31.84 -15.60
N PRO A 191 11.90 31.70 -15.63
CA PRO A 191 12.71 31.69 -14.42
C PRO A 191 12.58 32.97 -13.61
N LEU A 192 12.73 32.84 -12.30
CA LEU A 192 12.83 33.91 -11.34
C LEU A 192 14.28 34.03 -10.85
N ARG A 193 14.75 35.23 -10.63
CA ARG A 193 16.00 35.50 -9.91
C ARG A 193 15.68 35.79 -8.45
N VAL A 194 16.24 34.99 -7.56
CA VAL A 194 16.01 35.09 -6.12
C VAL A 194 17.29 35.48 -5.41
N LYS A 195 17.24 36.56 -4.64
CA LYS A 195 18.29 36.99 -3.72
C LYS A 195 17.92 36.53 -2.31
N LEU A 196 18.80 35.80 -1.65
CA LEU A 196 18.62 35.35 -0.27
C LEU A 196 19.23 36.41 0.67
N LEU A 197 18.45 37.44 1.02
CA LEU A 197 18.94 38.68 1.67
C LEU A 197 19.64 38.39 3.01
N ASP A 198 19.01 37.66 3.90
CA ASP A 198 19.61 37.39 5.22
C ASP A 198 20.89 36.54 5.11
N LEU A 199 21.00 35.67 4.09
CA LEU A 199 22.21 34.89 3.84
C LEU A 199 23.30 35.76 3.18
N SER A 200 22.92 36.72 2.33
CA SER A 200 23.87 37.68 1.72
C SER A 200 24.52 38.61 2.73
N ASP A 201 23.87 38.86 3.86
CA ASP A 201 24.39 39.65 4.98
C ASP A 201 25.38 38.87 5.85
N GLU A 202 25.18 37.51 5.94
CA GLU A 202 26.02 36.62 6.78
C GLU A 202 27.21 36.01 5.99
N TYR A 203 27.02 35.77 4.68
CA TYR A 203 28.00 35.03 3.85
C TYR A 203 28.38 35.80 2.59
N TYR A 204 29.69 35.92 2.36
CA TYR A 204 30.23 36.65 1.21
C TYR A 204 30.43 35.75 -0.02
N TYR A 205 29.29 35.40 -0.68
CA TYR A 205 29.30 34.67 -1.94
C TYR A 205 28.72 35.50 -3.08
N ARG A 206 29.38 35.48 -4.24
CA ARG A 206 28.94 36.23 -5.42
C ARG A 206 27.51 35.95 -5.83
N ASP A 207 27.11 34.66 -5.76
CA ASP A 207 25.75 34.20 -6.09
C ASP A 207 24.67 34.79 -5.18
N LEU A 208 24.97 34.96 -3.89
CA LEU A 208 24.06 35.57 -2.95
C LEU A 208 23.84 37.07 -3.24
N GLN A 209 24.89 37.76 -3.67
CA GLN A 209 24.84 39.19 -4.01
C GLN A 209 24.10 39.45 -5.33
N LEU A 210 24.36 38.64 -6.34
CA LEU A 210 23.76 38.80 -7.67
C LEU A 210 22.34 38.16 -7.78
N GLY A 211 22.02 37.27 -6.86
CA GLY A 211 20.82 36.42 -6.92
C GLY A 211 21.02 35.19 -7.81
N VAL A 212 20.24 34.18 -7.56
CA VAL A 212 20.27 32.85 -8.18
C VAL A 212 19.01 32.60 -8.98
N ASP A 213 19.14 31.97 -10.14
CA ASP A 213 18.01 31.68 -11.00
C ASP A 213 17.29 30.39 -10.56
N TYR A 214 15.99 30.50 -10.44
CA TYR A 214 15.08 29.40 -10.08
C TYR A 214 13.96 29.28 -11.11
N GLN A 215 13.56 28.07 -11.38
CA GLN A 215 12.35 27.77 -12.15
C GLN A 215 11.17 27.57 -11.22
N ILE A 216 10.02 28.13 -11.57
CA ILE A 216 8.77 27.89 -10.88
C ILE A 216 8.29 26.48 -11.22
N VAL A 217 8.06 25.65 -10.20
CA VAL A 217 7.53 24.30 -10.35
C VAL A 217 6.01 24.30 -10.14
N ASP A 218 5.55 25.12 -9.19
CA ASP A 218 4.15 25.23 -8.79
C ASP A 218 3.92 26.59 -8.12
N ALA A 219 2.73 27.16 -8.28
CA ALA A 219 2.32 28.38 -7.63
C ALA A 219 0.86 28.28 -7.21
N GLN A 220 0.57 28.60 -5.94
CA GLN A 220 -0.78 28.58 -5.37
C GLN A 220 -1.03 29.88 -4.65
N THR A 221 -2.13 30.54 -4.94
CA THR A 221 -2.51 31.80 -4.30
C THR A 221 -3.64 31.52 -3.30
N GLU A 222 -3.38 31.84 -2.04
CA GLU A 222 -4.34 31.75 -0.95
C GLU A 222 -4.52 33.16 -0.37
N GLN A 223 -5.72 33.69 -0.49
CA GLN A 223 -6.04 35.06 -0.05
C GLN A 223 -5.03 36.11 -0.59
N ASP A 224 -4.29 36.79 0.29
CA ASP A 224 -3.30 37.80 -0.07
C ASP A 224 -1.86 37.24 -0.22
N THR A 225 -1.71 35.92 -0.22
CA THR A 225 -0.39 35.27 -0.26
C THR A 225 -0.27 34.32 -1.43
N CYS A 226 0.83 34.43 -2.16
CA CYS A 226 1.22 33.47 -3.19
C CYS A 226 2.34 32.56 -2.66
N TRP A 227 2.11 31.26 -2.70
CA TRP A 227 3.08 30.23 -2.38
C TRP A 227 3.68 29.68 -3.66
N MET A 228 5.00 29.75 -3.80
CA MET A 228 5.69 29.20 -4.97
C MET A 228 6.68 28.12 -4.56
N ARG A 229 6.70 27.03 -5.31
CA ARG A 229 7.76 26.02 -5.25
C ARG A 229 8.77 26.32 -6.34
N LEU A 230 10.00 26.50 -5.94
CA LEU A 230 11.09 26.90 -6.82
C LEU A 230 12.15 25.80 -6.90
N LYS A 231 12.58 25.47 -8.11
CA LYS A 231 13.71 24.59 -8.39
C LYS A 231 14.90 25.45 -8.81
N ARG A 232 16.03 25.29 -8.15
CA ARG A 232 17.26 26.00 -8.51
C ARG A 232 17.79 25.51 -9.85
N ILE A 233 18.04 26.42 -10.76
CA ILE A 233 18.61 26.17 -12.10
C ILE A 233 19.93 26.89 -12.34
N GLY A 234 20.33 27.80 -11.43
CA GLY A 234 21.56 28.56 -11.50
C GLY A 234 22.39 28.53 -10.22
N GLY A 235 23.49 29.24 -10.19
CA GLY A 235 24.43 29.33 -9.07
C GLY A 235 25.59 28.33 -9.17
N SER A 236 26.70 28.67 -8.49
CA SER A 236 27.91 27.87 -8.47
C SER A 236 27.86 26.65 -7.59
N GLU A 237 28.82 25.75 -7.72
CA GLU A 237 29.01 24.60 -6.85
C GLU A 237 29.34 25.04 -5.41
N GLN A 238 30.06 26.13 -5.24
CA GLN A 238 30.35 26.72 -3.93
C GLN A 238 29.07 27.15 -3.18
N LEU A 239 28.07 27.69 -3.89
CA LEU A 239 26.76 27.97 -3.30
C LEU A 239 26.05 26.68 -2.86
N ALA A 240 26.12 25.61 -3.67
CA ALA A 240 25.55 24.32 -3.33
C ALA A 240 26.20 23.73 -2.06
N GLU A 241 27.52 23.77 -1.97
CA GLU A 241 28.27 23.33 -0.79
C GLU A 241 27.94 24.15 0.45
N MET A 242 27.84 25.47 0.30
CA MET A 242 27.46 26.36 1.40
C MET A 242 26.06 26.06 1.90
N LEU A 243 25.06 25.90 1.01
CA LEU A 243 23.70 25.55 1.38
C LEU A 243 23.65 24.17 2.05
N ALA A 244 24.38 23.19 1.51
CA ALA A 244 24.48 21.86 2.12
C ALA A 244 25.12 21.91 3.53
N SER A 245 26.16 22.72 3.71
CA SER A 245 26.81 22.93 5.01
C SER A 245 25.88 23.63 5.99
N LEU A 246 25.15 24.64 5.53
CA LEU A 246 24.17 25.37 6.32
C LEU A 246 23.05 24.42 6.79
N ILE A 247 22.48 23.63 5.90
CA ILE A 247 21.42 22.67 6.24
C ILE A 247 21.95 21.63 7.25
N ARG A 248 23.13 21.06 7.02
CA ARG A 248 23.76 20.12 7.95
C ARG A 248 24.06 20.73 9.32
N GLY A 249 24.54 21.97 9.36
CA GLY A 249 24.87 22.66 10.61
C GLY A 249 23.65 23.11 11.42
N TYR A 250 22.57 23.43 10.74
CA TYR A 250 21.38 24.00 11.37
C TYR A 250 20.19 23.03 11.51
N LYS A 251 20.26 21.82 10.95
CA LYS A 251 19.16 20.83 11.01
C LYS A 251 18.71 20.46 12.43
N PHE A 252 19.56 20.66 13.44
CA PHE A 252 19.20 20.46 14.85
C PHE A 252 18.55 21.69 15.48
N ARG A 253 18.77 22.88 14.90
CA ARG A 253 18.17 24.14 15.38
C ARG A 253 16.84 24.43 14.69
N TYR A 254 16.74 24.14 13.40
CA TYR A 254 15.53 24.34 12.60
C TYR A 254 14.89 22.98 12.29
N LYS A 255 13.57 22.99 12.17
CA LYS A 255 12.81 21.78 11.91
C LYS A 255 13.02 21.31 10.47
N VAL A 256 13.43 20.05 10.29
CA VAL A 256 13.46 19.41 8.97
C VAL A 256 12.01 19.22 8.48
N ASP A 257 11.76 19.51 7.22
CA ASP A 257 10.45 19.23 6.60
C ASP A 257 10.32 17.74 6.29
N VAL A 258 9.44 17.11 7.04
CA VAL A 258 9.13 15.68 6.89
C VAL A 258 7.79 15.44 6.18
N ASN A 259 7.14 16.49 5.67
CA ASN A 259 5.77 16.35 5.15
C ASN A 259 5.68 15.40 3.96
N ASP A 260 6.62 15.48 3.03
CA ASP A 260 6.58 14.59 1.86
C ASP A 260 6.88 13.14 2.24
N VAL A 261 7.85 12.91 3.15
CA VAL A 261 8.11 11.57 3.68
C VAL A 261 6.87 11.03 4.40
N LEU A 262 6.18 11.90 5.16
CA LEU A 262 4.94 11.54 5.85
C LEU A 262 3.82 11.18 4.86
N VAL A 263 3.61 11.97 3.82
CA VAL A 263 2.57 11.73 2.80
C VAL A 263 2.85 10.41 2.08
N THR A 264 4.09 10.17 1.68
CA THR A 264 4.44 8.92 1.00
C THR A 264 4.35 7.72 1.93
N ALA A 265 4.87 7.81 3.15
CA ALA A 265 4.76 6.73 4.13
C ALA A 265 3.30 6.40 4.46
N THR A 266 2.43 7.42 4.46
CA THR A 266 0.98 7.25 4.61
C THR A 266 0.41 6.46 3.42
N GLY A 267 0.69 6.89 2.20
CA GLY A 267 0.27 6.17 0.98
C GLY A 267 0.76 4.72 0.97
N MET A 268 2.06 4.51 1.21
CA MET A 268 2.67 3.18 1.27
C MET A 268 2.04 2.29 2.35
N GLY A 269 1.71 2.85 3.52
CA GLY A 269 1.03 2.11 4.59
C GLY A 269 -0.37 1.65 4.17
N PHE A 270 -1.14 2.50 3.51
CA PHE A 270 -2.46 2.16 2.99
C PHE A 270 -2.40 1.19 1.80
N GLU A 271 -1.44 1.36 0.89
CA GLU A 271 -1.18 0.40 -0.19
C GLU A 271 -0.96 -1.00 0.35
N ARG A 272 -0.23 -1.13 1.46
CA ARG A 272 0.01 -2.44 2.10
C ARG A 272 -1.25 -3.08 2.67
N HIS A 273 -2.14 -2.30 3.25
CA HIS A 273 -3.44 -2.81 3.67
C HIS A 273 -4.25 -3.32 2.48
N TYR A 274 -4.29 -2.57 1.38
CA TYR A 274 -5.03 -2.94 0.18
C TYR A 274 -4.41 -4.15 -0.53
N LEU A 275 -3.11 -4.11 -0.84
CA LEU A 275 -2.41 -5.19 -1.54
C LEU A 275 -2.49 -6.53 -0.81
N ALA A 276 -2.63 -6.48 0.53
CA ALA A 276 -2.86 -7.67 1.33
C ALA A 276 -4.09 -8.45 0.91
N HIS A 277 -5.11 -7.75 0.48
CA HIS A 277 -6.44 -8.25 0.17
C HIS A 277 -6.79 -8.06 -1.31
N LEU A 278 -5.81 -7.77 -2.18
CA LEU A 278 -6.07 -7.59 -3.60
C LEU A 278 -6.74 -8.84 -4.20
N PRO A 279 -8.02 -8.76 -4.63
CA PRO A 279 -8.73 -9.93 -5.17
C PRO A 279 -8.35 -10.20 -6.63
N HIS A 280 -7.83 -9.20 -7.33
CA HIS A 280 -7.47 -9.26 -8.74
C HIS A 280 -6.12 -9.92 -8.93
N LEU A 281 -5.93 -10.58 -10.07
CA LEU A 281 -4.69 -11.27 -10.41
C LEU A 281 -3.90 -10.42 -11.42
N PRO A 282 -2.82 -9.73 -11.00
CA PRO A 282 -1.96 -9.00 -11.91
C PRO A 282 -1.03 -9.94 -12.66
N LEU A 283 -0.94 -9.73 -13.98
CA LEU A 283 -0.06 -10.45 -14.88
C LEU A 283 0.88 -9.46 -15.57
N PHE A 284 2.12 -9.87 -15.75
CA PHE A 284 3.13 -9.11 -16.45
C PHE A 284 3.42 -9.77 -17.79
N ILE A 285 3.24 -9.01 -18.86
CA ILE A 285 3.36 -9.51 -20.24
C ILE A 285 4.77 -9.27 -20.75
N GLU A 286 5.37 -10.31 -21.28
CA GLU A 286 6.66 -10.27 -21.95
C GLU A 286 6.54 -10.75 -23.41
N GLN A 287 7.59 -10.60 -24.19
CA GLN A 287 7.68 -11.19 -25.51
C GLN A 287 8.35 -12.56 -25.41
N ASP A 288 7.76 -13.55 -26.05
CA ASP A 288 8.36 -14.88 -26.19
C ASP A 288 9.53 -14.88 -27.18
N SER A 289 10.17 -16.02 -27.36
CA SER A 289 11.30 -16.21 -28.31
C SER A 289 10.94 -15.89 -29.77
N GLN A 290 9.66 -15.79 -30.11
CA GLN A 290 9.15 -15.44 -31.44
C GLN A 290 8.66 -13.98 -31.51
N GLY A 291 8.84 -13.17 -30.45
CA GLY A 291 8.37 -11.80 -30.39
C GLY A 291 6.87 -11.65 -30.18
N LYS A 292 6.16 -12.73 -29.82
CA LYS A 292 4.71 -12.71 -29.52
C LYS A 292 4.46 -12.44 -28.04
N PRO A 293 3.36 -11.74 -27.69
CA PRO A 293 3.03 -11.49 -26.31
C PRO A 293 2.68 -12.78 -25.56
N ALA A 294 3.24 -12.93 -24.38
CA ALA A 294 3.02 -14.07 -23.49
C ALA A 294 3.01 -13.63 -22.02
N ILE A 295 2.41 -14.44 -21.17
CA ILE A 295 2.39 -14.21 -19.72
C ILE A 295 3.77 -14.58 -19.16
N GLY A 296 4.54 -13.60 -18.70
CA GLY A 296 5.86 -13.81 -18.08
C GLY A 296 5.78 -14.09 -16.59
N ALA A 297 4.97 -13.30 -15.87
CA ALA A 297 4.84 -13.44 -14.43
C ALA A 297 3.44 -13.14 -13.91
N LEU A 298 3.11 -13.71 -12.74
CA LEU A 298 1.92 -13.43 -11.93
C LEU A 298 2.33 -12.85 -10.59
N LEU A 299 1.62 -11.83 -10.12
CA LEU A 299 1.85 -11.23 -8.81
C LEU A 299 0.76 -11.68 -7.84
N LEU A 300 1.14 -12.49 -6.83
CA LEU A 300 0.21 -13.19 -5.96
C LEU A 300 0.04 -12.48 -4.62
N SER A 301 -1.19 -12.11 -4.31
CA SER A 301 -1.64 -11.72 -2.97
C SER A 301 -2.13 -12.97 -2.21
N ARG A 302 -2.60 -12.77 -0.98
CA ARG A 302 -3.27 -13.85 -0.26
C ARG A 302 -4.61 -14.23 -0.91
N ASP A 303 -5.38 -13.23 -1.32
CA ASP A 303 -6.77 -13.42 -1.75
C ASP A 303 -6.86 -13.81 -3.23
N ASN A 304 -5.99 -13.29 -4.11
CA ASN A 304 -6.02 -13.64 -5.54
C ASN A 304 -5.48 -15.04 -5.87
N GLN A 305 -4.87 -15.73 -4.91
CA GLN A 305 -4.52 -17.15 -5.07
C GLN A 305 -5.74 -18.02 -5.35
N ALA A 306 -6.91 -17.65 -4.83
CA ALA A 306 -8.15 -18.35 -5.10
C ALA A 306 -8.51 -18.28 -6.59
N LEU A 307 -8.37 -17.10 -7.21
CA LEU A 307 -8.61 -16.94 -8.64
C LEU A 307 -7.61 -17.74 -9.48
N LEU A 308 -6.34 -17.77 -9.09
CA LEU A 308 -5.34 -18.60 -9.79
C LEU A 308 -5.71 -20.09 -9.71
N HIS A 309 -6.19 -20.52 -8.54
CA HIS A 309 -6.54 -21.93 -8.33
C HIS A 309 -7.66 -22.41 -9.28
N ASP A 310 -8.60 -21.55 -9.66
CA ASP A 310 -9.66 -21.87 -10.63
C ASP A 310 -9.12 -22.21 -12.04
N PHE A 311 -7.87 -21.86 -12.32
CA PHE A 311 -7.17 -22.09 -13.58
C PHE A 311 -6.02 -23.10 -13.46
N LEU A 312 -5.92 -23.85 -12.37
CA LEU A 312 -4.98 -24.97 -12.24
C LEU A 312 -5.67 -26.29 -12.65
N ASP A 313 -4.94 -27.14 -13.37
CA ASP A 313 -5.39 -28.49 -13.64
C ASP A 313 -5.03 -29.46 -12.49
N GLU A 314 -5.32 -30.74 -12.67
CA GLU A 314 -5.10 -31.81 -11.69
C GLU A 314 -3.59 -32.03 -11.35
N ALA A 315 -2.70 -31.49 -12.17
CA ALA A 315 -1.25 -31.55 -12.01
C ALA A 315 -0.66 -30.21 -11.57
N ASP A 316 -1.48 -29.26 -11.08
CA ASP A 316 -1.12 -27.88 -10.73
C ASP A 316 -0.50 -27.10 -11.89
N ILE A 317 -0.83 -27.47 -13.15
CA ILE A 317 -0.37 -26.73 -14.32
C ILE A 317 -1.36 -25.60 -14.62
N ASN A 318 -0.82 -24.41 -14.81
CA ASN A 318 -1.58 -23.19 -15.05
C ASN A 318 -2.19 -23.15 -16.44
N GLN A 319 -3.51 -23.11 -16.54
CA GLN A 319 -4.28 -23.08 -17.78
C GLN A 319 -4.65 -21.63 -18.22
N LEU A 320 -4.18 -20.58 -17.55
CA LEU A 320 -4.41 -19.18 -17.93
C LEU A 320 -4.03 -18.87 -19.39
N PRO A 321 -2.98 -19.46 -20.00
CA PRO A 321 -2.73 -19.25 -21.42
C PRO A 321 -3.86 -19.76 -22.34
N GLY A 322 -4.75 -20.62 -21.85
CA GLY A 322 -5.97 -20.99 -22.56
C GLY A 322 -7.04 -19.89 -22.50
N LEU A 323 -7.08 -19.10 -21.41
CA LEU A 323 -7.93 -17.91 -21.31
C LEU A 323 -7.33 -16.73 -22.07
N LEU A 324 -6.05 -16.47 -21.88
CA LEU A 324 -5.26 -15.38 -22.48
C LEU A 324 -4.27 -15.94 -23.52
N SER A 325 -4.83 -16.46 -24.63
CA SER A 325 -4.00 -16.95 -25.72
C SER A 325 -3.13 -15.83 -26.34
N LYS A 326 -2.00 -16.18 -26.94
CA LYS A 326 -1.14 -15.22 -27.64
C LYS A 326 -1.89 -14.35 -28.66
N GLN A 327 -2.91 -14.93 -29.31
CA GLN A 327 -3.75 -14.20 -30.26
C GLN A 327 -4.63 -13.17 -29.54
N ARG A 328 -5.26 -13.53 -28.40
CA ARG A 328 -6.07 -12.61 -27.60
C ARG A 328 -5.23 -11.51 -27.00
N LEU A 329 -4.05 -11.84 -26.46
CA LEU A 329 -3.10 -10.85 -25.97
C LEU A 329 -2.70 -9.87 -27.09
N ALA A 330 -2.36 -10.36 -28.27
CA ALA A 330 -2.01 -9.51 -29.40
C ALA A 330 -3.18 -8.61 -29.83
N ALA A 331 -4.41 -9.12 -29.83
CA ALA A 331 -5.60 -8.31 -30.14
C ALA A 331 -5.85 -7.21 -29.10
N MET A 332 -5.73 -7.53 -27.80
CA MET A 332 -5.85 -6.56 -26.71
C MET A 332 -4.81 -5.45 -26.81
N LEU A 333 -3.55 -5.81 -27.14
CA LEU A 333 -2.45 -4.84 -27.26
C LEU A 333 -2.57 -3.97 -28.51
N ALA A 334 -3.17 -4.51 -29.59
CA ALA A 334 -3.40 -3.76 -30.84
C ALA A 334 -4.55 -2.77 -30.71
N GLU A 335 -5.58 -3.13 -29.94
CA GLU A 335 -6.80 -2.31 -29.73
C GLU A 335 -7.08 -2.16 -28.21
N PRO A 336 -6.25 -1.40 -27.47
CA PRO A 336 -6.36 -1.32 -26.02
C PRO A 336 -7.69 -0.72 -25.51
N ASP A 337 -8.31 0.14 -26.29
CA ASP A 337 -9.57 0.79 -25.94
C ASP A 337 -10.82 -0.07 -26.26
N ASN A 338 -10.64 -1.19 -26.96
CA ASN A 338 -11.75 -2.08 -27.32
C ASN A 338 -12.16 -2.96 -26.14
N ALA A 339 -13.22 -2.58 -25.44
CA ALA A 339 -13.75 -3.30 -24.28
C ALA A 339 -14.15 -4.75 -24.60
N ASP A 340 -14.55 -5.06 -25.82
CA ASP A 340 -14.97 -6.42 -26.22
C ASP A 340 -13.80 -7.42 -26.20
N HIS A 341 -12.56 -6.96 -26.37
CA HIS A 341 -11.38 -7.79 -26.23
C HIS A 341 -11.05 -8.09 -24.76
N ARG A 342 -11.46 -7.22 -23.85
CA ARG A 342 -11.12 -7.26 -22.42
C ARG A 342 -12.18 -7.93 -21.55
N LEU A 343 -13.30 -8.38 -22.12
CA LEU A 343 -14.31 -9.17 -21.40
C LEU A 343 -14.23 -10.62 -21.86
N LEU A 344 -13.83 -11.50 -20.94
CA LEU A 344 -13.54 -12.91 -21.19
C LEU A 344 -14.50 -13.80 -20.43
N PHE A 345 -14.85 -14.93 -21.02
CA PHE A 345 -15.73 -15.94 -20.45
C PHE A 345 -15.06 -17.30 -20.50
N SER A 346 -15.24 -18.08 -19.45
CA SER A 346 -14.72 -19.45 -19.45
C SER A 346 -15.58 -20.41 -18.62
N PHE A 347 -15.50 -21.68 -18.94
CA PHE A 347 -16.08 -22.79 -18.19
C PHE A 347 -15.39 -24.09 -18.55
N THR A 348 -15.53 -25.09 -17.69
CA THR A 348 -15.14 -26.46 -17.98
C THR A 348 -16.37 -27.34 -18.25
N TYR A 349 -16.20 -28.28 -19.12
CA TYR A 349 -17.25 -29.26 -19.46
C TYR A 349 -16.68 -30.66 -19.58
N ASN A 350 -17.29 -31.61 -18.86
CA ASN A 350 -16.92 -33.02 -18.94
C ASN A 350 -17.72 -33.68 -20.05
N ALA A 351 -17.02 -34.22 -21.04
CA ALA A 351 -17.61 -35.03 -22.12
C ALA A 351 -16.80 -36.32 -22.26
N ARG A 352 -17.53 -37.46 -22.19
CA ARG A 352 -16.94 -38.81 -22.30
C ARG A 352 -15.77 -39.09 -21.34
N GLY A 353 -15.86 -38.57 -20.11
CA GLY A 353 -14.82 -38.78 -19.09
C GLY A 353 -13.58 -37.88 -19.25
N GLN A 354 -13.60 -36.95 -20.17
CA GLN A 354 -12.54 -35.96 -20.33
C GLN A 354 -13.04 -34.55 -20.01
N LEU A 355 -12.23 -33.79 -19.26
CA LEU A 355 -12.54 -32.41 -18.94
C LEU A 355 -11.96 -31.48 -20.04
N TYR A 356 -12.82 -30.69 -20.63
CA TYR A 356 -12.47 -29.70 -21.64
C TYR A 356 -12.62 -28.30 -21.08
N PHE A 357 -11.64 -27.46 -21.34
CA PHE A 357 -11.65 -26.04 -20.99
C PHE A 357 -12.10 -25.19 -22.18
N TYR A 358 -13.15 -24.42 -22.01
CA TYR A 358 -13.71 -23.52 -23.01
C TYR A 358 -13.51 -22.08 -22.56
N SER A 359 -13.04 -21.23 -23.47
CA SER A 359 -12.92 -19.78 -23.21
C SER A 359 -13.13 -18.98 -24.49
N ALA A 360 -13.71 -17.78 -24.34
CA ALA A 360 -13.92 -16.85 -25.43
C ALA A 360 -13.87 -15.39 -24.93
N SER A 361 -13.41 -14.47 -25.77
CA SER A 361 -13.65 -13.03 -25.55
C SER A 361 -15.01 -12.62 -26.12
N LEU A 362 -15.56 -11.51 -25.63
CA LEU A 362 -16.80 -10.96 -26.17
C LEU A 362 -16.68 -10.66 -27.68
N SER A 363 -15.51 -10.16 -28.10
CA SER A 363 -15.20 -9.91 -29.52
C SER A 363 -15.29 -11.19 -30.38
N GLU A 364 -14.76 -12.32 -29.89
CA GLU A 364 -14.85 -13.61 -30.58
C GLU A 364 -16.30 -14.11 -30.67
N LEU A 365 -17.05 -13.94 -29.57
CA LEU A 365 -18.46 -14.33 -29.52
C LEU A 365 -19.32 -13.50 -30.51
N LYS A 366 -19.11 -12.18 -30.57
CA LYS A 366 -19.78 -11.29 -31.51
C LYS A 366 -19.45 -11.66 -32.96
N LYS A 367 -18.17 -11.82 -33.28
CA LYS A 367 -17.71 -12.19 -34.63
C LYS A 367 -18.27 -13.55 -35.10
N SER A 368 -18.41 -14.48 -34.20
CA SER A 368 -18.99 -15.80 -34.51
C SER A 368 -20.50 -15.86 -34.46
N ARG A 369 -21.18 -14.86 -33.91
CA ARG A 369 -22.63 -14.81 -33.59
C ARG A 369 -23.06 -15.96 -32.65
N LEU A 370 -22.17 -16.43 -31.80
CA LEU A 370 -22.41 -17.55 -30.87
C LEU A 370 -22.53 -17.12 -29.39
N GLN A 371 -22.75 -15.83 -29.13
CA GLN A 371 -23.00 -15.30 -27.81
C GLN A 371 -24.11 -16.09 -27.08
N PRO A 372 -25.31 -16.29 -27.66
CA PRO A 372 -26.39 -17.02 -26.97
C PRO A 372 -25.98 -18.42 -26.55
N LEU A 373 -25.35 -19.16 -27.46
CA LEU A 373 -24.89 -20.52 -27.18
C LEU A 373 -23.82 -20.55 -26.07
N PHE A 374 -22.77 -19.74 -26.22
CA PHE A 374 -21.66 -19.78 -25.28
C PHE A 374 -22.04 -19.26 -23.88
N LEU A 375 -22.72 -18.09 -23.83
CA LEU A 375 -23.13 -17.47 -22.55
C LEU A 375 -24.21 -18.30 -21.87
N GLY A 376 -25.29 -18.67 -22.61
CA GLY A 376 -26.40 -19.43 -22.04
C GLY A 376 -25.99 -20.82 -21.56
N PHE A 377 -25.24 -21.58 -22.37
CA PHE A 377 -24.76 -22.89 -21.98
C PHE A 377 -23.66 -22.83 -20.91
N GLY A 378 -22.69 -21.92 -21.07
CA GLY A 378 -21.57 -21.78 -20.12
C GLY A 378 -22.04 -21.46 -18.73
N ALA A 379 -23.00 -20.53 -18.58
CA ALA A 379 -23.57 -20.16 -17.29
C ALA A 379 -24.33 -21.27 -16.58
N THR A 380 -24.62 -22.41 -17.25
CA THR A 380 -25.16 -23.62 -16.57
C THR A 380 -24.10 -24.42 -15.85
N LYS A 381 -22.80 -24.10 -16.04
CA LYS A 381 -21.67 -24.86 -15.45
C LYS A 381 -21.24 -24.23 -14.15
N GLY A 382 -20.94 -25.07 -13.16
CA GLY A 382 -20.43 -24.60 -11.87
C GLY A 382 -19.05 -23.92 -11.94
N SER A 383 -18.30 -24.16 -13.02
CA SER A 383 -17.00 -23.56 -13.31
C SER A 383 -17.10 -22.29 -14.17
N TRP A 384 -18.30 -21.74 -14.35
CA TRP A 384 -18.52 -20.50 -15.11
C TRP A 384 -17.75 -19.33 -14.50
N LYS A 385 -16.99 -18.61 -15.36
CA LYS A 385 -16.25 -17.42 -14.98
C LYS A 385 -16.46 -16.30 -15.99
N VAL A 386 -16.62 -15.09 -15.48
CA VAL A 386 -16.62 -13.84 -16.23
C VAL A 386 -15.45 -13.01 -15.73
N ILE A 387 -14.50 -12.74 -16.60
CA ILE A 387 -13.27 -12.03 -16.28
C ILE A 387 -13.19 -10.74 -17.06
N GLN A 388 -13.12 -9.63 -16.36
CA GLN A 388 -12.78 -8.33 -16.93
C GLN A 388 -11.27 -8.13 -16.86
N VAL A 389 -10.67 -7.57 -17.91
CA VAL A 389 -9.22 -7.36 -18.00
C VAL A 389 -8.92 -5.88 -18.03
N GLY A 390 -8.19 -5.39 -17.02
CA GLY A 390 -7.49 -4.10 -17.06
C GLY A 390 -6.19 -4.26 -17.84
N LEU A 391 -5.80 -3.27 -18.64
CA LEU A 391 -4.62 -3.30 -19.48
C LEU A 391 -3.89 -1.97 -19.46
N ASP A 392 -2.61 -1.97 -19.12
CA ASP A 392 -1.73 -0.80 -19.10
C ASP A 392 -0.34 -1.11 -19.63
N ALA A 393 0.22 -0.15 -20.37
CA ALA A 393 1.63 -0.18 -20.73
C ALA A 393 2.52 0.19 -19.53
N ILE A 394 3.68 -0.46 -19.42
CA ILE A 394 4.68 -0.16 -18.39
C ILE A 394 5.58 0.97 -18.87
N ASP A 395 5.61 2.09 -18.13
CA ASP A 395 6.63 3.12 -18.32
C ASP A 395 7.86 2.81 -17.44
N HIS A 396 8.88 2.27 -18.04
CA HIS A 396 10.13 1.92 -17.35
C HIS A 396 10.91 3.13 -16.85
N ARG A 397 10.67 4.34 -17.39
CA ARG A 397 11.33 5.58 -16.94
C ARG A 397 10.82 6.05 -15.57
N GLY A 398 9.66 5.58 -15.15
CA GLY A 398 9.03 5.93 -13.90
C GLY A 398 9.12 4.85 -12.80
N SER A 399 9.88 3.76 -13.00
CA SER A 399 9.95 2.64 -12.04
C SER A 399 10.99 2.86 -10.95
N TYR A 400 10.77 3.86 -10.10
CA TYR A 400 11.61 4.12 -8.94
C TYR A 400 11.22 3.25 -7.74
N LYS A 401 12.18 2.96 -6.87
CA LYS A 401 11.90 2.46 -5.53
C LYS A 401 10.99 3.43 -4.78
N ALA A 402 10.10 2.89 -4.00
CA ALA A 402 9.21 3.68 -3.15
C ALA A 402 9.93 4.21 -1.89
N SER A 403 11.17 4.69 -2.00
CA SER A 403 11.88 5.34 -0.90
C SER A 403 11.97 6.83 -1.14
N MET A 404 11.78 7.60 -0.07
CA MET A 404 11.82 9.06 -0.08
C MET A 404 12.85 9.64 0.89
N LEU A 405 13.68 8.79 1.45
CA LEU A 405 14.66 9.24 2.41
C LEU A 405 15.79 9.96 1.66
N PRO A 406 16.22 11.14 2.17
CA PRO A 406 17.34 11.86 1.57
C PRO A 406 18.60 10.98 1.53
N GLY A 407 19.23 10.90 0.36
CA GLY A 407 20.45 10.12 0.16
C GLY A 407 20.24 8.63 -0.12
N ASP A 408 19.00 8.15 -0.21
CA ASP A 408 18.72 6.78 -0.65
C ASP A 408 18.98 6.62 -2.15
N ASP A 409 19.54 5.48 -2.51
CA ASP A 409 19.59 5.03 -3.90
C ASP A 409 18.20 4.55 -4.33
N ASN A 410 17.62 5.28 -5.28
CA ASN A 410 16.29 4.99 -5.82
C ASN A 410 16.29 4.04 -7.02
N ASN A 411 17.45 3.49 -7.37
CA ASN A 411 17.57 2.51 -8.42
C ASN A 411 17.38 1.10 -7.87
N TYR A 412 16.78 0.25 -8.66
CA TYR A 412 16.76 -1.19 -8.39
C TYR A 412 18.13 -1.80 -8.69
N SER A 413 18.38 -3.00 -8.17
CA SER A 413 19.56 -3.75 -8.56
C SER A 413 19.53 -4.05 -10.07
N ALA A 414 20.71 -4.16 -10.70
CA ALA A 414 20.82 -4.42 -12.13
C ALA A 414 20.06 -5.68 -12.58
N LEU A 415 19.99 -6.71 -11.73
CA LEU A 415 19.22 -7.93 -11.98
C LEU A 415 17.71 -7.68 -11.97
N THR A 416 17.23 -6.88 -11.02
CA THR A 416 15.82 -6.50 -10.95
C THR A 416 15.44 -5.64 -12.16
N GLU A 417 16.25 -4.67 -12.54
CA GLU A 417 16.03 -3.85 -13.74
C GLU A 417 16.02 -4.70 -15.02
N GLN A 418 16.92 -5.66 -15.15
CA GLN A 418 16.94 -6.60 -16.26
C GLN A 418 15.68 -7.48 -16.30
N GLN A 419 15.14 -7.87 -15.16
CA GLN A 419 13.89 -8.63 -15.13
C GLN A 419 12.70 -7.74 -15.50
N LEU A 420 12.62 -6.53 -14.95
CA LEU A 420 11.53 -5.59 -15.22
C LEU A 420 11.49 -5.16 -16.69
N SER A 421 12.66 -4.95 -17.32
CA SER A 421 12.74 -4.52 -18.73
C SER A 421 12.15 -5.53 -19.73
N LYS A 422 11.95 -6.79 -19.33
CA LYS A 422 11.26 -7.80 -20.14
C LYS A 422 9.76 -7.58 -20.24
N TYR A 423 9.17 -6.93 -19.23
CA TYR A 423 7.72 -6.75 -19.16
C TYR A 423 7.30 -5.47 -19.87
N SER A 424 6.39 -5.59 -20.81
CA SER A 424 5.88 -4.46 -21.61
C SER A 424 4.56 -3.89 -21.07
N HIS A 425 3.72 -4.75 -20.51
CA HIS A 425 2.37 -4.40 -20.05
C HIS A 425 2.01 -5.12 -18.75
N ILE A 426 1.10 -4.51 -17.99
CA ILE A 426 0.42 -5.11 -16.84
C ILE A 426 -1.01 -5.37 -17.24
N LEU A 427 -1.48 -6.60 -17.08
CA LEU A 427 -2.89 -6.95 -17.13
C LEU A 427 -3.38 -7.21 -15.71
N GLN A 428 -4.61 -6.81 -15.41
CA GLN A 428 -5.28 -7.16 -14.17
C GLN A 428 -6.50 -8.00 -14.50
N LEU A 429 -6.50 -9.28 -14.10
CA LEU A 429 -7.66 -10.14 -14.22
C LEU A 429 -8.59 -9.90 -13.04
N MET A 430 -9.75 -9.37 -13.30
CA MET A 430 -10.79 -9.06 -12.34
C MET A 430 -11.93 -10.05 -12.50
N ASP A 431 -12.09 -10.94 -11.52
CA ASP A 431 -13.19 -11.90 -11.50
C ASP A 431 -14.48 -11.17 -11.12
N VAL A 432 -15.30 -10.88 -12.10
CA VAL A 432 -16.59 -10.24 -11.92
C VAL A 432 -17.76 -11.24 -11.85
N THR A 433 -17.45 -12.52 -11.78
CA THR A 433 -18.45 -13.58 -11.65
C THR A 433 -19.33 -13.34 -10.43
N ASP A 434 -20.62 -13.50 -10.61
CA ASP A 434 -21.62 -13.47 -9.57
C ASP A 434 -22.67 -14.54 -9.84
N GLU A 435 -23.10 -15.29 -8.82
CA GLU A 435 -24.02 -16.42 -8.99
C GLU A 435 -25.39 -15.96 -9.49
N LYS A 436 -25.88 -14.80 -9.00
CA LYS A 436 -27.14 -14.21 -9.46
C LYS A 436 -27.00 -13.64 -10.86
N ALA A 437 -25.81 -13.15 -11.24
CA ALA A 437 -25.53 -12.72 -12.62
C ALA A 437 -25.51 -13.92 -13.58
N ALA A 438 -25.01 -15.08 -13.14
CA ALA A 438 -25.05 -16.30 -13.93
C ALA A 438 -26.49 -16.73 -14.27
N GLU A 439 -27.46 -16.46 -13.40
CA GLU A 439 -28.89 -16.71 -13.68
C GLU A 439 -29.40 -15.88 -14.87
N GLU A 440 -28.92 -14.63 -15.03
CA GLU A 440 -29.27 -13.78 -16.17
C GLU A 440 -28.66 -14.31 -17.47
N TYR A 441 -27.42 -14.76 -17.42
CA TYR A 441 -26.79 -15.38 -18.59
C TYR A 441 -27.47 -16.67 -19.02
N ARG A 442 -28.04 -17.49 -18.12
CA ARG A 442 -28.84 -18.69 -18.45
C ARG A 442 -30.11 -18.38 -19.24
N ARG A 443 -30.58 -17.14 -19.20
CA ARG A 443 -31.78 -16.69 -19.97
C ARG A 443 -31.48 -16.39 -21.41
N TRP A 444 -30.22 -16.36 -21.84
CA TRP A 444 -29.89 -16.21 -23.23
C TRP A 444 -30.42 -17.40 -24.01
N PRO A 445 -31.25 -17.17 -25.06
CA PRO A 445 -31.86 -18.23 -25.85
C PRO A 445 -30.77 -18.91 -26.68
N PHE A 446 -30.60 -20.22 -26.53
CA PHE A 446 -29.64 -20.97 -27.34
C PHE A 446 -30.18 -22.35 -27.75
N LYS A 447 -29.74 -22.79 -28.92
CA LYS A 447 -29.89 -24.19 -29.38
C LYS A 447 -28.52 -24.86 -29.17
N MET A 448 -28.51 -25.98 -28.46
CA MET A 448 -27.27 -26.69 -28.21
C MET A 448 -26.67 -27.25 -29.50
N ASP A 449 -25.48 -26.80 -29.87
CA ASP A 449 -24.66 -27.36 -30.93
C ASP A 449 -23.23 -27.61 -30.42
N ALA A 450 -22.90 -28.88 -30.16
CA ALA A 450 -21.60 -29.26 -29.65
C ALA A 450 -20.46 -29.02 -30.66
N ASN A 451 -20.74 -28.97 -31.95
CA ASN A 451 -19.71 -28.74 -32.97
C ASN A 451 -19.32 -27.26 -33.01
N GLU A 452 -20.30 -26.36 -32.91
CA GLU A 452 -20.04 -24.92 -32.83
C GLU A 452 -19.32 -24.57 -31.51
N LEU A 453 -19.66 -25.24 -30.44
CA LEU A 453 -19.03 -25.01 -29.14
C LEU A 453 -17.53 -25.42 -29.16
N LYS A 454 -17.15 -26.47 -29.91
CA LYS A 454 -15.76 -26.97 -29.99
C LYS A 454 -14.76 -25.92 -30.43
N ARG A 455 -15.15 -24.94 -31.25
CA ARG A 455 -14.24 -23.86 -31.70
C ARG A 455 -13.68 -23.02 -30.58
N PHE A 456 -14.34 -23.00 -29.41
CA PHE A 456 -13.90 -22.28 -28.21
C PHE A 456 -13.14 -23.17 -27.22
N GLY A 457 -12.99 -24.46 -27.53
CA GLY A 457 -12.21 -25.42 -26.75
C GLY A 457 -10.73 -25.07 -26.83
N GLN A 458 -10.07 -24.99 -25.65
CA GLN A 458 -8.66 -24.67 -25.55
C GLN A 458 -7.83 -25.95 -25.42
N ALA A 459 -6.67 -25.97 -26.08
CA ALA A 459 -5.72 -27.06 -25.89
C ALA A 459 -5.19 -27.04 -24.44
N LYS A 460 -5.08 -28.25 -23.84
CA LYS A 460 -4.52 -28.40 -22.51
C LYS A 460 -3.04 -27.95 -22.51
N ILE A 461 -2.72 -27.03 -21.58
CA ILE A 461 -1.33 -26.63 -21.35
C ILE A 461 -0.64 -27.71 -20.56
N THR A 462 0.54 -28.13 -21.01
CA THR A 462 1.30 -29.23 -20.40
C THR A 462 2.58 -28.81 -19.70
N THR A 463 2.99 -27.54 -19.89
CA THR A 463 4.23 -26.99 -19.28
C THR A 463 3.92 -25.68 -18.59
N ASN A 464 4.51 -25.49 -17.43
CA ASN A 464 4.35 -24.27 -16.66
C ASN A 464 5.58 -23.38 -16.84
N SER A 465 5.47 -22.32 -17.65
CA SER A 465 6.54 -21.34 -17.91
C SER A 465 6.34 -20.02 -17.16
N ILE A 466 5.20 -19.84 -16.50
CA ILE A 466 4.83 -18.58 -15.87
C ILE A 466 5.51 -18.47 -14.50
N ARG A 467 6.21 -17.36 -14.27
CA ARG A 467 6.84 -17.08 -12.97
C ARG A 467 5.80 -16.61 -11.95
N LEU A 468 5.74 -17.28 -10.81
CA LEU A 468 4.90 -16.87 -9.70
C LEU A 468 5.71 -16.00 -8.73
N VAL A 469 5.28 -14.75 -8.52
CA VAL A 469 5.91 -13.78 -7.60
C VAL A 469 4.93 -13.47 -6.48
N SER A 470 5.31 -13.76 -5.22
CA SER A 470 4.46 -13.50 -4.07
C SER A 470 4.61 -12.06 -3.60
N MET A 471 3.51 -11.35 -3.33
CA MET A 471 3.52 -10.05 -2.67
C MET A 471 3.95 -10.14 -1.20
N TYR A 472 3.80 -11.31 -0.60
CA TYR A 472 4.14 -11.58 0.78
C TYR A 472 5.40 -12.42 0.85
N PHE A 473 6.44 -11.79 1.31
CA PHE A 473 7.56 -12.46 1.95
C PHE A 473 7.32 -12.41 3.46
N SER A 474 6.28 -13.08 3.96
CA SER A 474 6.36 -13.49 5.35
C SER A 474 7.59 -14.37 5.42
N GLU A 475 8.50 -14.08 6.34
CA GLU A 475 9.39 -15.11 6.81
C GLU A 475 8.48 -16.25 7.27
N ARG A 476 8.18 -17.18 6.38
CA ARG A 476 7.47 -18.44 6.74
C ARG A 476 8.25 -19.20 7.79
N ARG A 477 9.46 -18.76 8.05
CA ARG A 477 10.37 -19.31 9.04
C ARG A 477 10.24 -18.47 10.30
N GLN A 478 9.58 -19.04 11.28
CA GLN A 478 9.54 -18.48 12.64
C GLN A 478 10.93 -18.48 13.30
N GLU A 479 11.92 -19.13 12.70
CA GLU A 479 13.25 -19.34 13.24
C GLU A 479 14.34 -19.19 12.17
N ALA A 480 15.45 -18.53 12.55
CA ALA A 480 16.64 -18.42 11.72
C ALA A 480 17.23 -19.82 11.44
N ARG A 481 17.75 -20.02 10.25
CA ARG A 481 18.46 -21.23 9.86
C ARG A 481 19.95 -20.98 9.79
N PHE A 482 20.69 -22.00 10.18
CA PHE A 482 22.13 -21.96 10.26
C PHE A 482 22.74 -23.11 9.45
N SER A 483 23.80 -22.84 8.70
CA SER A 483 24.57 -23.88 8.04
C SER A 483 25.18 -24.78 9.09
N PHE A 484 24.81 -26.05 9.06
CA PHE A 484 25.34 -27.05 9.98
C PHE A 484 25.28 -28.44 9.36
N LYS A 485 26.43 -29.07 9.23
CA LYS A 485 26.58 -30.40 8.62
C LYS A 485 26.78 -31.47 9.68
N THR A 486 25.86 -32.39 9.80
CA THR A 486 25.97 -33.56 10.66
C THR A 486 25.29 -34.76 10.01
N LEU A 487 25.79 -35.96 10.33
CA LEU A 487 25.22 -37.22 9.87
C LEU A 487 23.84 -37.44 10.52
N VAL A 488 22.89 -37.89 9.74
CA VAL A 488 21.53 -38.20 10.16
C VAL A 488 21.11 -39.56 9.59
N ASN A 489 20.62 -40.43 10.46
CA ASN A 489 19.95 -41.66 10.07
C ASN A 489 18.43 -41.42 10.13
N ILE A 490 17.73 -41.85 9.08
CA ILE A 490 16.28 -41.67 8.93
C ILE A 490 15.64 -43.05 8.79
N SER A 491 14.56 -43.26 9.49
CA SER A 491 13.74 -44.48 9.32
C SER A 491 12.27 -44.12 9.15
N GLN A 492 11.61 -44.85 8.24
CA GLN A 492 10.16 -44.84 8.06
C GLN A 492 9.68 -46.29 7.82
N GLY A 493 8.96 -46.86 8.77
CA GLY A 493 8.62 -48.27 8.74
C GLY A 493 9.86 -49.19 8.70
N LYS A 494 10.02 -49.97 7.62
CA LYS A 494 11.18 -50.84 7.40
C LYS A 494 12.30 -50.17 6.59
N GLN A 495 12.05 -49.00 6.03
CA GLN A 495 13.02 -48.29 5.21
C GLN A 495 13.97 -47.47 6.09
N GLN A 496 15.26 -47.50 5.75
CA GLN A 496 16.30 -46.73 6.42
C GLN A 496 17.16 -45.99 5.38
N TYR A 497 17.45 -44.73 5.62
CA TYR A 497 18.27 -43.88 4.80
C TYR A 497 19.30 -43.16 5.64
N THR A 498 20.41 -42.84 5.02
CA THR A 498 21.46 -42.00 5.63
C THR A 498 21.61 -40.71 4.82
N GLY A 499 21.90 -39.63 5.50
CA GLY A 499 22.11 -38.34 4.88
C GLY A 499 22.86 -37.37 5.77
N VAL A 500 23.10 -36.19 5.21
CA VAL A 500 23.79 -35.10 5.92
C VAL A 500 22.91 -33.87 5.94
N THR A 501 22.84 -33.19 7.11
CA THR A 501 22.13 -31.91 7.22
C THR A 501 22.84 -30.86 6.36
N HIS A 502 22.06 -30.04 5.71
CA HIS A 502 22.52 -28.85 4.99
C HIS A 502 22.35 -27.62 5.88
N ASP A 503 21.18 -27.47 6.47
CA ASP A 503 20.87 -26.42 7.41
C ASP A 503 19.96 -26.91 8.54
N ILE A 504 20.01 -26.22 9.66
CA ILE A 504 19.22 -26.49 10.86
C ILE A 504 18.56 -25.21 11.39
N SER A 505 17.36 -25.33 11.93
CA SER A 505 16.76 -24.40 12.90
C SER A 505 16.36 -25.20 14.13
N SER A 506 15.84 -24.58 15.18
CA SER A 506 15.42 -25.35 16.36
C SER A 506 14.34 -26.40 16.01
N ARG A 507 13.40 -26.08 15.11
CA ARG A 507 12.25 -26.95 14.76
C ARG A 507 12.28 -27.54 13.36
N GLY A 508 13.21 -27.13 12.52
CA GLY A 508 13.27 -27.60 11.13
C GLY A 508 14.68 -27.87 10.67
N LEU A 509 14.81 -28.75 9.69
CA LEU A 509 16.11 -29.03 9.06
C LEU A 509 15.94 -29.39 7.59
N GLN A 510 16.96 -29.07 6.81
CA GLN A 510 17.14 -29.55 5.45
C GLN A 510 18.29 -30.53 5.43
N LEU A 511 18.09 -31.66 4.78
CA LEU A 511 19.14 -32.65 4.61
C LEU A 511 19.18 -33.19 3.20
N ASN A 512 20.35 -33.69 2.82
CA ASN A 512 20.56 -34.39 1.57
C ASN A 512 20.84 -35.87 1.89
N LEU A 513 20.10 -36.75 1.24
CA LEU A 513 20.30 -38.19 1.35
C LEU A 513 21.40 -38.65 0.40
N ASP A 514 22.00 -39.76 0.73
CA ASP A 514 23.00 -40.39 -0.12
C ASP A 514 22.35 -41.11 -1.34
N GLU A 515 21.05 -41.43 -1.23
CA GLU A 515 20.27 -42.12 -2.27
C GLU A 515 18.86 -41.55 -2.41
N ASN A 516 18.16 -41.87 -3.48
CA ASN A 516 16.78 -41.46 -3.72
C ASN A 516 15.84 -42.15 -2.73
N ALA A 517 15.07 -41.39 -1.95
CA ALA A 517 14.11 -41.93 -1.00
C ALA A 517 12.69 -41.83 -1.54
N THR A 518 11.94 -42.90 -1.37
CA THR A 518 10.49 -42.92 -1.58
C THR A 518 9.83 -42.90 -0.20
N LEU A 519 9.43 -41.73 0.26
CA LEU A 519 8.87 -41.51 1.59
C LEU A 519 7.38 -41.21 1.51
N ASN A 520 6.63 -41.73 2.47
CA ASN A 520 5.21 -41.40 2.61
C ASN A 520 5.04 -40.06 3.40
N PRO A 521 4.52 -38.98 2.78
CA PRO A 521 4.36 -37.71 3.47
C PRO A 521 3.39 -37.70 4.63
N LYS A 522 2.48 -38.73 4.68
CA LYS A 522 1.46 -38.82 5.74
C LYS A 522 1.96 -39.52 7.01
N GLU A 523 3.08 -40.20 6.95
CA GLU A 523 3.67 -40.89 8.07
C GLU A 523 4.85 -40.15 8.67
N PRO A 524 5.02 -40.15 10.00
CA PRO A 524 6.18 -39.52 10.62
C PRO A 524 7.47 -40.28 10.29
N LEU A 525 8.57 -39.52 10.19
CA LEU A 525 9.91 -40.02 10.02
C LEU A 525 10.61 -40.01 11.39
N LEU A 526 11.41 -41.02 11.69
CA LEU A 526 12.24 -41.06 12.89
C LEU A 526 13.68 -40.73 12.51
N LEU A 527 14.20 -39.66 13.11
CA LEU A 527 15.56 -39.18 12.88
C LEU A 527 16.46 -39.49 14.06
N SER A 528 17.69 -39.88 13.76
CA SER A 528 18.73 -40.07 14.76
C SER A 528 20.01 -39.35 14.32
N PHE A 529 20.66 -38.67 15.27
CA PHE A 529 21.88 -37.89 15.05
C PHE A 529 23.09 -38.59 15.74
N PRO A 530 23.74 -39.58 15.09
CA PRO A 530 24.77 -40.41 15.76
C PRO A 530 25.91 -39.58 16.30
N LYS A 531 26.52 -38.69 15.49
CA LYS A 531 27.64 -37.85 15.93
C LYS A 531 27.29 -36.89 17.05
N LEU A 532 26.08 -36.30 17.01
CA LEU A 532 25.64 -35.39 18.07
C LEU A 532 25.32 -36.16 19.37
N GLN A 533 24.83 -37.40 19.25
CA GLN A 533 24.60 -38.29 20.40
C GLN A 533 25.88 -38.67 21.10
N GLU A 534 26.96 -38.91 20.35
CA GLU A 534 28.33 -39.17 20.92
C GLU A 534 28.85 -37.94 21.67
N LEU A 535 28.69 -36.74 21.11
CA LEU A 535 29.14 -35.48 21.71
C LEU A 535 28.30 -35.07 22.92
N ALA A 536 27.03 -35.48 22.96
CA ALA A 536 26.11 -35.18 24.03
C ALA A 536 25.38 -36.44 24.53
N PRO A 537 26.06 -37.33 25.28
CA PRO A 537 25.52 -38.63 25.71
C PRO A 537 24.24 -38.53 26.55
N LYS A 538 24.04 -37.42 27.25
CA LYS A 538 22.87 -37.17 28.09
C LYS A 538 21.64 -36.68 27.28
N ALA A 539 21.83 -36.26 26.04
CA ALA A 539 20.72 -35.84 25.16
C ALA A 539 20.10 -37.08 24.51
N LYS A 540 18.78 -37.08 24.39
CA LYS A 540 18.05 -38.14 23.67
C LYS A 540 17.90 -37.73 22.19
N LEU A 541 18.88 -38.10 21.36
CA LEU A 541 18.93 -37.69 19.93
C LEU A 541 18.71 -38.88 18.96
N GLN A 542 18.04 -39.93 19.45
CA GLN A 542 17.68 -41.12 18.67
C GLN A 542 16.16 -41.23 18.49
N ALA A 543 15.74 -41.68 17.31
CA ALA A 543 14.33 -41.93 16.95
C ALA A 543 13.41 -40.71 17.18
N LEU A 544 13.87 -39.55 16.85
CA LEU A 544 13.15 -38.28 17.00
C LEU A 544 12.06 -38.14 15.92
N PRO A 545 10.80 -37.83 16.27
CA PRO A 545 9.72 -37.72 15.28
C PRO A 545 9.79 -36.44 14.50
N TYR A 546 9.87 -36.56 13.18
CA TYR A 546 9.79 -35.47 12.23
C TYR A 546 8.77 -35.79 11.15
N ARG A 547 8.22 -34.75 10.49
CA ARG A 547 7.35 -34.88 9.31
C ARG A 547 8.02 -34.32 8.08
N LEU A 548 7.75 -34.94 6.94
CA LEU A 548 8.18 -34.45 5.65
C LEU A 548 7.34 -33.21 5.26
N VAL A 549 8.00 -32.08 5.05
CA VAL A 549 7.37 -30.82 4.58
C VAL A 549 7.47 -30.73 3.06
N ARG A 550 8.63 -31.08 2.52
CA ARG A 550 8.88 -31.02 1.07
C ARG A 550 10.03 -31.97 0.70
N SER A 551 9.93 -32.57 -0.48
CA SER A 551 10.99 -33.33 -1.12
C SER A 551 11.34 -32.70 -2.46
N ARG A 552 12.64 -32.69 -2.82
CA ARG A 552 13.17 -32.19 -4.10
C ARG A 552 14.19 -33.18 -4.66
N LYS A 553 14.53 -33.06 -5.94
CA LYS A 553 15.52 -33.88 -6.66
C LYS A 553 15.26 -35.38 -6.50
N ASN A 554 14.01 -35.80 -6.80
CA ASN A 554 13.59 -37.22 -6.72
C ASN A 554 13.82 -37.86 -5.33
N GLY A 555 13.63 -37.12 -4.26
CA GLY A 555 13.77 -37.66 -2.91
C GLY A 555 15.15 -37.49 -2.27
N VAL A 556 16.12 -36.88 -2.95
CA VAL A 556 17.48 -36.67 -2.39
C VAL A 556 17.52 -35.53 -1.37
N THR A 557 16.81 -34.41 -1.64
CA THR A 557 16.76 -33.27 -0.70
C THR A 557 15.45 -33.25 0.05
N LEU A 558 15.50 -33.32 1.37
CA LEU A 558 14.33 -33.35 2.25
C LEU A 558 14.28 -32.11 3.12
N HIS A 559 13.11 -31.50 3.25
CA HIS A 559 12.80 -30.47 4.23
C HIS A 559 11.90 -31.08 5.29
N LEU A 560 12.35 -31.07 6.53
CA LEU A 560 11.69 -31.73 7.64
C LEU A 560 11.33 -30.73 8.74
N ALA A 561 10.23 -31.00 9.45
CA ALA A 561 9.82 -30.23 10.63
C ALA A 561 9.55 -31.20 11.78
N ALA A 562 9.99 -30.84 13.00
CA ALA A 562 9.75 -31.62 14.20
C ALA A 562 8.24 -31.77 14.47
N VAL A 563 7.82 -32.98 14.85
CA VAL A 563 6.46 -33.26 15.27
C VAL A 563 6.34 -32.92 16.75
N MET A 564 5.65 -31.81 17.06
CA MET A 564 5.44 -31.35 18.43
C MET A 564 4.26 -32.08 19.06
N GLY A 565 4.46 -32.65 20.25
CA GLY A 565 3.45 -33.29 21.07
C GLY A 565 3.22 -32.54 22.39
N HIS A 566 2.53 -33.21 23.33
CA HIS A 566 2.33 -32.64 24.67
C HIS A 566 3.62 -32.61 25.52
N THR A 567 4.62 -33.41 25.16
CA THR A 567 5.93 -33.43 25.82
C THR A 567 6.94 -32.64 24.99
N PRO A 568 7.93 -31.98 25.65
CA PRO A 568 9.01 -31.29 24.94
C PRO A 568 9.75 -32.24 24.00
N HIS A 569 10.02 -31.77 22.77
CA HIS A 569 10.74 -32.56 21.77
C HIS A 569 12.25 -32.47 22.01
N PRO A 570 12.94 -33.59 22.40
CA PRO A 570 14.35 -33.52 22.82
C PRO A 570 15.28 -32.94 21.74
N GLY A 571 15.03 -33.25 20.49
CA GLY A 571 15.80 -32.70 19.37
C GLY A 571 15.62 -31.20 19.21
N VAL A 572 14.43 -30.65 19.43
CA VAL A 572 14.16 -29.20 19.38
C VAL A 572 14.93 -28.49 20.50
N GLU A 573 14.84 -29.00 21.72
CA GLU A 573 15.56 -28.40 22.85
C GLU A 573 17.09 -28.45 22.67
N PHE A 574 17.60 -29.55 22.14
CA PHE A 574 19.04 -29.69 21.88
C PHE A 574 19.48 -28.72 20.76
N LEU A 575 18.81 -28.71 19.62
CA LEU A 575 19.17 -27.84 18.50
C LEU A 575 19.04 -26.35 18.87
N HIS A 576 18.03 -26.00 19.67
CA HIS A 576 17.90 -24.63 20.18
C HIS A 576 19.11 -24.22 21.03
N ARG A 577 19.51 -25.06 21.98
CA ARG A 577 20.71 -24.79 22.81
C ARG A 577 21.99 -24.78 21.98
N LEU A 578 22.13 -25.68 21.02
CA LEU A 578 23.29 -25.74 20.12
C LEU A 578 23.45 -24.43 19.34
N ILE A 579 22.33 -23.93 18.80
CA ILE A 579 22.29 -22.68 18.02
C ILE A 579 22.60 -21.49 18.94
N GLU A 580 21.97 -21.38 20.10
CA GLU A 580 22.19 -20.27 21.03
C GLU A 580 23.66 -20.21 21.53
N GLN A 581 24.25 -21.35 21.87
CA GLN A 581 25.62 -21.42 22.35
C GLN A 581 26.68 -21.14 21.26
N ASN A 582 26.33 -21.36 19.99
CA ASN A 582 27.27 -21.23 18.88
C ASN A 582 26.82 -20.15 17.86
N ARG A 583 25.94 -19.26 18.24
CA ARG A 583 25.32 -18.27 17.33
C ARG A 583 26.36 -17.41 16.59
N GLU A 584 27.43 -17.04 17.24
CA GLU A 584 28.54 -16.27 16.64
C GLU A 584 29.42 -17.08 15.68
N LYS A 585 29.43 -18.40 15.82
CA LYS A 585 30.26 -19.30 15.01
C LYS A 585 29.49 -19.96 13.86
N LEU A 586 28.17 -20.03 13.98
CA LEU A 586 27.31 -20.62 12.98
C LEU A 586 26.99 -19.57 11.92
N GLN A 587 27.26 -19.89 10.67
CA GLN A 587 26.87 -19.05 9.55
C GLN A 587 25.35 -19.09 9.40
N GLN A 588 24.69 -17.97 9.70
CA GLN A 588 23.27 -17.82 9.45
C GLN A 588 23.04 -17.85 7.93
N LEU A 589 22.23 -18.79 7.48
CA LEU A 589 21.77 -18.83 6.11
C LEU A 589 20.65 -17.81 5.94
N THR A 590 20.99 -16.63 5.54
CA THR A 590 20.07 -15.73 4.88
C THR A 590 19.81 -16.37 3.52
N GLU A 591 18.59 -16.85 3.25
CA GLU A 591 18.20 -17.04 1.87
C GLU A 591 18.41 -15.67 1.19
N ASP A 592 19.23 -15.65 0.17
CA ASP A 592 19.41 -14.47 -0.67
C ASP A 592 18.16 -14.28 -1.55
N ASN A 593 17.05 -14.02 -0.87
CA ASN A 593 15.75 -13.68 -1.46
C ASN A 593 15.64 -12.16 -1.68
N SER A 594 16.73 -11.42 -1.49
CA SER A 594 16.74 -9.96 -1.63
C SER A 594 16.28 -9.54 -3.03
N GLU A 595 16.75 -10.22 -4.07
CA GLU A 595 16.36 -9.96 -5.46
C GLU A 595 14.90 -10.29 -5.74
N VAL A 596 14.40 -11.41 -5.21
CA VAL A 596 12.98 -11.79 -5.39
C VAL A 596 12.07 -10.84 -4.64
N LYS A 597 12.49 -10.38 -3.44
CA LYS A 597 11.78 -9.36 -2.67
C LYS A 597 11.78 -8.03 -3.42
N GLU A 598 12.92 -7.60 -3.91
CA GLU A 598 13.06 -6.35 -4.67
C GLU A 598 12.22 -6.37 -5.94
N LEU A 599 12.22 -7.47 -6.69
CA LEU A 599 11.36 -7.64 -7.86
C LEU A 599 9.89 -7.56 -7.50
N ALA A 600 9.47 -8.23 -6.44
CA ALA A 600 8.07 -8.17 -5.97
C ALA A 600 7.67 -6.75 -5.54
N GLU A 601 8.57 -6.01 -4.87
CA GLU A 601 8.35 -4.60 -4.53
C GLU A 601 8.21 -3.73 -5.78
N ALA A 602 9.09 -3.91 -6.75
CA ALA A 602 9.04 -3.18 -8.00
C ALA A 602 7.73 -3.46 -8.78
N MET A 603 7.33 -4.73 -8.86
CA MET A 603 6.07 -5.13 -9.50
C MET A 603 4.84 -4.55 -8.79
N LYS A 604 4.84 -4.52 -7.43
CA LYS A 604 3.78 -3.86 -6.66
C LYS A 604 3.72 -2.36 -6.92
N ASN A 605 4.86 -1.69 -6.98
CA ASN A 605 4.93 -0.25 -7.25
C ASN A 605 4.42 0.09 -8.66
N LEU A 606 4.73 -0.75 -9.66
CA LEU A 606 4.19 -0.62 -11.00
C LEU A 606 2.66 -0.81 -11.02
N LEU A 607 2.16 -1.83 -10.32
CA LEU A 607 0.72 -2.10 -10.20
C LEU A 607 -0.03 -0.93 -9.55
N MET A 608 0.49 -0.38 -8.45
CA MET A 608 -0.17 0.70 -7.70
C MET A 608 -0.32 1.98 -8.52
N ARG A 609 0.47 2.18 -9.55
CA ARG A 609 0.34 3.32 -10.47
C ARG A 609 -0.78 3.15 -11.49
N LYS A 610 -1.24 1.92 -11.72
CA LYS A 610 -2.14 1.55 -12.80
C LYS A 610 -3.29 0.66 -12.29
N LEU A 611 -3.92 1.09 -11.18
CA LEU A 611 -5.10 0.40 -10.65
C LEU A 611 -6.33 0.68 -11.52
N HIS A 612 -7.11 -0.36 -11.76
CA HIS A 612 -8.42 -0.30 -12.44
C HIS A 612 -9.60 -0.32 -11.46
N SER A 613 -9.32 -0.20 -10.19
CA SER A 613 -10.31 -0.09 -9.11
C SER A 613 -9.94 1.04 -8.17
N VAL A 614 -10.91 1.51 -7.39
CA VAL A 614 -10.74 2.59 -6.42
C VAL A 614 -10.81 2.00 -5.02
N PRO A 615 -9.66 1.79 -4.35
CA PRO A 615 -9.61 1.25 -2.99
C PRO A 615 -10.25 2.19 -1.97
N PHE A 616 -10.88 1.62 -0.94
CA PHE A 616 -11.30 2.36 0.24
C PHE A 616 -10.87 1.66 1.52
N LEU A 617 -10.77 2.46 2.58
CA LEU A 617 -10.35 1.98 3.89
C LEU A 617 -11.41 2.32 4.92
N VAL A 618 -11.63 1.41 5.85
CA VAL A 618 -12.54 1.59 6.99
C VAL A 618 -11.73 1.61 8.26
N GLU A 619 -11.90 2.66 9.06
CA GLU A 619 -11.26 2.78 10.36
C GLU A 619 -12.26 2.60 11.50
N LYS A 620 -11.73 2.12 12.62
CA LYS A 620 -12.42 2.11 13.91
C LYS A 620 -11.97 3.32 14.73
N THR A 621 -12.90 4.19 15.03
CA THR A 621 -12.71 5.27 15.99
C THR A 621 -13.21 4.85 17.38
N VAL A 622 -12.99 5.67 18.39
CA VAL A 622 -13.47 5.38 19.76
C VAL A 622 -14.99 5.17 19.81
N LYS A 623 -15.74 5.88 18.98
CA LYS A 623 -17.22 5.90 19.01
C LYS A 623 -17.90 5.20 17.84
N SER A 624 -17.23 5.03 16.71
CA SER A 624 -17.85 4.60 15.45
C SER A 624 -16.87 3.91 14.49
N PHE A 625 -17.41 3.38 13.42
CA PHE A 625 -16.68 2.95 12.23
C PHE A 625 -17.04 3.92 11.10
N ARG A 626 -16.05 4.29 10.29
CA ARG A 626 -16.27 5.14 9.12
C ARG A 626 -15.31 4.77 7.97
N LEU A 627 -15.65 5.16 6.76
CA LEU A 627 -14.68 5.18 5.67
C LEU A 627 -13.66 6.27 5.99
N SER A 628 -12.38 5.88 6.05
CA SER A 628 -11.30 6.78 6.46
C SER A 628 -10.58 7.43 5.30
N ALA A 629 -10.50 6.74 4.17
CA ALA A 629 -9.82 7.22 2.98
C ALA A 629 -10.31 6.48 1.73
N LEU A 630 -10.25 7.20 0.61
CA LEU A 630 -10.41 6.65 -0.73
C LEU A 630 -9.03 6.69 -1.42
N GLY A 631 -8.55 5.54 -1.88
CA GLY A 631 -7.32 5.45 -2.66
C GLY A 631 -7.60 5.82 -4.11
N VAL A 632 -6.87 6.79 -4.65
CA VAL A 632 -7.00 7.19 -6.05
C VAL A 632 -5.67 6.98 -6.76
N GLY A 633 -5.74 6.59 -8.03
CA GLY A 633 -4.55 6.48 -8.87
C GLY A 633 -3.94 7.85 -9.19
N VAL A 634 -2.76 7.81 -9.80
CA VAL A 634 -2.10 9.03 -10.30
C VAL A 634 -2.87 9.63 -11.49
N GLU A 635 -3.50 8.77 -12.28
CA GLU A 635 -4.38 9.15 -13.39
C GLU A 635 -5.84 9.18 -12.93
N PRO A 636 -6.66 10.10 -13.43
CA PRO A 636 -8.07 10.14 -13.12
C PRO A 636 -8.76 8.81 -13.46
N ASP A 637 -9.70 8.40 -12.62
CA ASP A 637 -10.54 7.22 -12.81
C ASP A 637 -12.01 7.64 -12.79
N ALA A 638 -12.82 7.08 -13.70
CA ALA A 638 -14.22 7.45 -13.85
C ALA A 638 -15.04 7.27 -12.56
N VAL A 639 -14.68 6.28 -11.72
CA VAL A 639 -15.35 6.03 -10.43
C VAL A 639 -14.96 7.08 -9.40
N SER A 640 -13.67 7.44 -9.32
CA SER A 640 -13.20 8.50 -8.42
C SER A 640 -13.76 9.86 -8.82
N ASP A 641 -13.79 10.18 -10.12
CA ASP A 641 -14.35 11.43 -10.64
C ASP A 641 -15.85 11.58 -10.33
N LEU A 642 -16.59 10.47 -10.34
CA LEU A 642 -18.01 10.43 -10.01
C LEU A 642 -18.33 11.01 -8.63
N PHE A 643 -17.44 10.76 -7.66
CA PHE A 643 -17.63 11.16 -6.27
C PHE A 643 -16.77 12.36 -5.87
N ALA A 644 -15.97 12.93 -6.78
CA ALA A 644 -15.07 14.03 -6.49
C ALA A 644 -15.82 15.28 -5.98
N ASN A 645 -15.33 15.84 -4.86
CA ASN A 645 -15.85 17.08 -4.30
C ASN A 645 -15.02 18.26 -4.83
N SER A 646 -15.44 18.84 -5.95
CA SER A 646 -14.75 19.95 -6.61
C SER A 646 -14.71 21.26 -5.81
N SER A 647 -15.52 21.38 -4.76
CA SER A 647 -15.56 22.56 -3.90
C SER A 647 -14.56 22.49 -2.73
N ALA A 648 -13.89 21.35 -2.52
CA ALA A 648 -12.93 21.19 -1.44
C ALA A 648 -11.53 21.68 -1.84
N GLU A 649 -10.83 22.37 -0.93
CA GLU A 649 -9.44 22.80 -1.11
C GLU A 649 -8.44 21.61 -1.16
N GLN A 650 -8.85 20.47 -0.62
CA GLN A 650 -8.06 19.24 -0.59
C GLN A 650 -8.81 18.12 -1.32
N LEU A 651 -8.07 17.12 -1.79
CA LEU A 651 -8.64 15.95 -2.43
C LEU A 651 -9.64 15.26 -1.51
N GLN A 652 -10.92 15.37 -1.82
CA GLN A 652 -12.04 14.89 -1.01
C GLN A 652 -13.15 14.36 -1.90
N PHE A 653 -13.84 13.34 -1.42
CA PHE A 653 -14.93 12.66 -2.11
C PHE A 653 -16.21 12.70 -1.30
N ASN A 654 -17.32 12.95 -1.97
CA ASN A 654 -18.64 12.87 -1.37
C ASN A 654 -19.30 11.54 -1.73
N LEU A 655 -19.30 10.61 -0.81
CA LEU A 655 -19.91 9.28 -0.95
C LEU A 655 -21.36 9.23 -0.45
N GLU A 656 -22.00 10.37 -0.13
CA GLU A 656 -23.37 10.43 0.35
C GLU A 656 -24.35 9.68 -0.55
N PRO A 657 -24.36 9.84 -1.90
CA PRO A 657 -25.28 9.12 -2.76
C PRO A 657 -25.18 7.60 -2.66
N LEU A 658 -23.98 7.10 -2.34
CA LEU A 658 -23.68 5.67 -2.19
C LEU A 658 -24.02 5.15 -0.79
N LEU A 659 -23.76 5.94 0.25
CA LEU A 659 -23.74 5.49 1.65
C LEU A 659 -25.00 5.88 2.47
N GLN A 660 -25.84 6.78 1.94
CA GLN A 660 -27.07 7.20 2.62
C GLN A 660 -28.08 6.04 2.79
N ASP A 661 -29.21 6.31 3.43
CA ASP A 661 -30.31 5.35 3.67
C ASP A 661 -29.87 4.10 4.46
N GLY A 662 -28.90 4.27 5.34
CA GLY A 662 -28.36 3.20 6.20
C GLY A 662 -27.42 2.22 5.49
N ARG A 663 -27.10 2.42 4.20
CA ARG A 663 -26.19 1.54 3.43
C ARG A 663 -24.79 1.50 4.02
N LEU A 664 -24.28 2.62 4.55
CA LEU A 664 -22.97 2.64 5.22
C LEU A 664 -22.91 1.55 6.31
N LYS A 665 -23.94 1.43 7.15
CA LYS A 665 -23.97 0.43 8.22
C LYS A 665 -24.30 -0.96 7.70
N ARG A 666 -25.31 -1.08 6.83
CA ARG A 666 -25.82 -2.37 6.35
C ARG A 666 -24.88 -3.05 5.37
N ASP A 667 -24.39 -2.29 4.39
CA ASP A 667 -23.69 -2.87 3.24
C ASP A 667 -22.17 -2.74 3.32
N PHE A 668 -21.63 -1.87 4.16
CA PHE A 668 -20.17 -1.70 4.34
C PHE A 668 -19.70 -2.16 5.71
N ILE A 669 -20.09 -1.46 6.77
CA ILE A 669 -19.52 -1.66 8.11
C ILE A 669 -19.97 -2.99 8.74
N GLY A 670 -21.24 -3.34 8.62
CA GLY A 670 -21.81 -4.55 9.24
C GLY A 670 -21.11 -5.81 8.76
N PRO A 671 -21.02 -6.06 7.45
CA PRO A 671 -20.31 -7.22 6.90
C PRO A 671 -18.82 -7.24 7.27
N ILE A 672 -18.10 -6.11 7.14
CA ILE A 672 -16.68 -6.03 7.51
C ILE A 672 -16.48 -6.43 8.98
N ARG A 673 -17.36 -6.01 9.88
CA ARG A 673 -17.28 -6.39 11.31
C ARG A 673 -17.52 -7.88 11.56
N ALA A 674 -18.32 -8.52 10.72
CA ALA A 674 -18.61 -9.95 10.83
C ALA A 674 -17.47 -10.84 10.27
N MET A 675 -16.62 -10.27 9.43
CA MET A 675 -15.52 -10.99 8.79
C MET A 675 -14.28 -11.05 9.70
N LYS A 676 -13.48 -12.09 9.49
CA LYS A 676 -12.12 -12.21 10.05
C LYS A 676 -11.09 -11.81 9.00
N PRO A 677 -9.93 -11.26 9.40
CA PRO A 677 -8.89 -10.84 8.44
C PRO A 677 -8.36 -11.95 7.52
N GLN A 678 -8.58 -13.22 7.85
CA GLN A 678 -8.17 -14.36 7.03
C GLN A 678 -9.21 -14.78 5.98
N MET A 679 -10.42 -14.24 6.06
CA MET A 679 -11.48 -14.52 5.06
C MET A 679 -11.19 -13.72 3.78
N THR A 680 -11.53 -14.29 2.64
CA THR A 680 -11.52 -13.59 1.36
C THR A 680 -12.57 -12.47 1.35
N MET A 681 -12.35 -11.47 0.52
CA MET A 681 -13.31 -10.39 0.35
C MET A 681 -14.67 -10.93 -0.12
N ASP A 682 -15.73 -10.33 0.39
CA ASP A 682 -17.10 -10.43 -0.09
C ASP A 682 -17.40 -9.31 -1.06
N SER A 683 -18.42 -9.44 -1.92
CA SER A 683 -18.80 -8.40 -2.88
C SER A 683 -20.30 -8.25 -3.07
N PHE A 684 -20.72 -7.08 -3.52
CA PHE A 684 -22.09 -6.78 -3.94
C PHE A 684 -22.07 -5.74 -5.06
N GLU A 685 -23.20 -5.57 -5.76
CA GLU A 685 -23.31 -4.67 -6.88
C GLU A 685 -24.14 -3.44 -6.54
N VAL A 686 -23.73 -2.30 -7.08
CA VAL A 686 -24.43 -1.02 -6.98
C VAL A 686 -24.66 -0.46 -8.38
N PHE A 687 -25.92 -0.11 -8.67
CA PHE A 687 -26.32 0.57 -9.90
C PHE A 687 -26.38 2.08 -9.66
N VAL A 688 -25.75 2.83 -10.53
CA VAL A 688 -25.63 4.29 -10.45
C VAL A 688 -26.28 4.92 -11.67
N GLN A 689 -27.27 5.76 -11.42
CA GLN A 689 -27.85 6.65 -12.41
C GLN A 689 -27.18 8.02 -12.28
N MET A 690 -26.72 8.55 -13.39
CA MET A 690 -26.06 9.85 -13.48
C MET A 690 -26.87 10.78 -14.34
N VAL A 691 -27.35 11.89 -13.78
CA VAL A 691 -28.15 12.89 -14.50
C VAL A 691 -27.47 14.24 -14.40
N ARG A 692 -27.07 14.81 -15.52
CA ARG A 692 -26.52 16.17 -15.56
C ARG A 692 -27.65 17.19 -15.47
N GLN A 693 -27.62 18.01 -14.43
CA GLN A 693 -28.59 19.10 -14.25
C GLN A 693 -28.30 20.29 -15.17
N SER A 694 -29.27 21.16 -15.35
CA SER A 694 -29.10 22.42 -16.11
C SER A 694 -28.04 23.35 -15.53
N SER A 695 -27.75 23.23 -14.23
CA SER A 695 -26.65 23.91 -13.55
C SER A 695 -25.25 23.38 -13.89
N GLY A 696 -25.16 22.29 -14.69
CA GLY A 696 -23.89 21.57 -14.95
C GLY A 696 -23.48 20.57 -13.87
N GLN A 697 -24.14 20.58 -12.72
CA GLN A 697 -23.88 19.64 -11.64
C GLN A 697 -24.37 18.23 -11.97
N LEU A 698 -23.63 17.21 -11.57
CA LEU A 698 -23.99 15.81 -11.71
C LEU A 698 -24.81 15.37 -10.49
N ARG A 699 -26.06 14.95 -10.76
CA ARG A 699 -26.88 14.31 -9.72
C ARG A 699 -26.77 12.80 -9.84
N LEU A 700 -26.41 12.17 -8.72
CA LEU A 700 -26.24 10.72 -8.62
C LEU A 700 -27.41 10.10 -7.85
N ARG A 701 -27.88 8.95 -8.33
CA ARG A 701 -28.77 8.05 -7.62
C ARG A 701 -28.13 6.67 -7.61
N CYS A 702 -27.68 6.23 -6.43
CA CYS A 702 -27.10 4.91 -6.23
C CYS A 702 -28.14 3.98 -5.60
N THR A 703 -28.23 2.75 -6.08
CA THR A 703 -29.12 1.70 -5.55
C THR A 703 -28.37 0.38 -5.56
N ALA A 704 -28.30 -0.30 -4.41
CA ALA A 704 -27.68 -1.62 -4.39
C ALA A 704 -28.59 -2.63 -5.10
N ARG A 705 -28.00 -3.55 -5.88
CA ARG A 705 -28.77 -4.52 -6.67
C ARG A 705 -29.74 -5.34 -5.81
N HIS A 706 -29.37 -5.69 -4.59
CA HIS A 706 -30.22 -6.43 -3.67
C HIS A 706 -31.42 -5.62 -3.14
N GLU A 707 -31.42 -4.29 -3.28
CA GLU A 707 -32.58 -3.43 -3.01
C GLU A 707 -33.61 -3.49 -4.15
N LEU A 708 -33.19 -3.92 -5.33
CA LEU A 708 -34.02 -4.18 -6.50
C LEU A 708 -34.37 -5.68 -6.53
N ALA A 709 -35.30 -6.08 -5.67
CA ALA A 709 -35.58 -7.50 -5.42
C ALA A 709 -36.07 -8.26 -6.66
N GLU A 710 -36.83 -7.57 -7.52
CA GLU A 710 -37.37 -8.15 -8.76
C GLU A 710 -36.45 -7.83 -9.94
N ARG A 711 -36.21 -8.84 -10.76
CA ARG A 711 -35.46 -8.69 -11.99
C ARG A 711 -35.95 -7.54 -12.89
N GLN A 712 -37.27 -7.40 -13.03
CA GLN A 712 -37.86 -6.34 -13.83
C GLN A 712 -37.48 -4.96 -13.30
N ALA A 713 -37.45 -4.77 -11.98
CA ALA A 713 -37.01 -3.51 -11.35
C ALA A 713 -35.55 -3.19 -11.68
N GLN A 714 -34.68 -4.20 -11.82
CA GLN A 714 -33.28 -4.01 -12.23
C GLN A 714 -33.20 -3.50 -13.70
N VAL A 715 -33.91 -4.17 -14.59
CA VAL A 715 -33.97 -3.77 -16.01
C VAL A 715 -34.58 -2.36 -16.19
N ASP A 716 -35.65 -2.07 -15.46
CA ASP A 716 -36.32 -0.77 -15.52
C ASP A 716 -35.42 0.35 -14.97
N PHE A 717 -34.67 0.09 -13.89
CA PHE A 717 -33.68 1.02 -13.38
C PHE A 717 -32.60 1.34 -14.44
N ILE A 718 -32.07 0.31 -15.11
CA ILE A 718 -31.05 0.48 -16.15
C ILE A 718 -31.61 1.30 -17.33
N ARG A 719 -32.80 0.96 -17.84
CA ARG A 719 -33.45 1.69 -18.90
C ARG A 719 -33.75 3.14 -18.54
N GLN A 720 -34.27 3.36 -17.34
CA GLN A 720 -34.49 4.72 -16.82
C GLN A 720 -33.18 5.50 -16.71
N ALA A 721 -32.10 4.89 -16.21
CA ALA A 721 -30.81 5.54 -16.13
C ALA A 721 -30.28 5.96 -17.51
N GLN A 722 -30.38 5.07 -18.50
CA GLN A 722 -29.94 5.33 -19.87
C GLN A 722 -30.82 6.39 -20.56
N SER A 723 -32.13 6.45 -20.27
CA SER A 723 -33.03 7.42 -20.87
C SER A 723 -32.91 8.84 -20.32
N LEU A 724 -32.61 8.97 -19.02
CA LEU A 724 -32.51 10.26 -18.31
C LEU A 724 -31.08 10.81 -18.24
N GLY A 725 -30.09 10.00 -18.57
CA GLY A 725 -28.68 10.37 -18.49
C GLY A 725 -27.77 9.21 -18.86
N SER A 726 -26.93 8.79 -17.93
CA SER A 726 -26.06 7.63 -18.13
C SER A 726 -26.13 6.66 -16.94
N PHE A 727 -25.81 5.42 -17.24
CA PHE A 727 -25.78 4.31 -16.30
C PHE A 727 -24.34 3.86 -16.01
N MET A 728 -24.01 3.59 -14.76
CA MET A 728 -22.78 2.92 -14.34
C MET A 728 -23.12 1.81 -13.35
N ALA A 729 -22.42 0.71 -13.43
CA ALA A 729 -22.50 -0.37 -12.45
C ALA A 729 -21.16 -0.55 -11.75
N LEU A 730 -21.21 -0.63 -10.43
CA LEU A 730 -20.05 -0.83 -9.57
C LEU A 730 -20.16 -2.20 -8.88
N LYS A 731 -19.08 -2.96 -8.87
CA LYS A 731 -18.89 -4.09 -7.97
C LYS A 731 -18.05 -3.61 -6.80
N VAL A 732 -18.61 -3.75 -5.60
CA VAL A 732 -17.98 -3.30 -4.35
C VAL A 732 -17.43 -4.52 -3.64
N TYR A 733 -16.12 -4.62 -3.53
CA TYR A 733 -15.45 -5.64 -2.72
C TYR A 733 -15.19 -5.07 -1.31
N ARG A 734 -15.29 -5.93 -0.31
CA ARG A 734 -15.09 -5.53 1.09
C ARG A 734 -14.54 -6.70 1.89
N GLY A 735 -13.62 -6.40 2.82
CA GLY A 735 -12.99 -7.39 3.69
C GLY A 735 -12.50 -6.79 4.99
N ALA A 736 -12.28 -7.62 5.99
CA ALA A 736 -11.65 -7.20 7.24
C ALA A 736 -10.15 -7.09 7.06
N ALA A 737 -9.58 -5.94 7.44
CA ALA A 737 -8.14 -5.72 7.40
C ALA A 737 -7.42 -6.39 8.57
N GLY A 738 -6.22 -6.92 8.30
CA GLY A 738 -5.30 -7.43 9.30
C GLY A 738 -4.46 -6.33 9.97
N LYS A 739 -3.44 -6.76 10.70
CA LYS A 739 -2.45 -5.85 11.30
C LYS A 739 -1.67 -5.12 10.20
N PRO A 740 -1.31 -3.83 10.41
CA PRO A 740 -0.50 -3.09 9.45
C PRO A 740 0.91 -3.69 9.32
N ASP A 741 1.44 -3.70 8.11
CA ASP A 741 2.85 -4.03 7.86
C ASP A 741 3.72 -2.77 8.05
N LEU A 742 4.03 -2.45 9.31
CA LEU A 742 4.90 -1.31 9.65
C LEU A 742 6.37 -1.58 9.27
N GLY A 743 6.76 -2.83 9.08
CA GLY A 743 8.12 -3.19 8.65
C GLY A 743 8.48 -2.61 7.30
N TYR A 744 7.51 -2.46 6.42
CA TYR A 744 7.69 -1.90 5.09
C TYR A 744 8.04 -0.40 5.09
N ILE A 745 7.43 0.37 5.98
CA ILE A 745 7.65 1.83 6.12
C ILE A 745 8.53 2.16 7.34
N ARG A 746 9.25 1.19 7.87
CA ARG A 746 10.03 1.33 9.10
C ARG A 746 11.06 2.44 9.01
N ARG A 747 11.78 2.54 7.91
CA ARG A 747 12.83 3.54 7.69
C ARG A 747 12.23 4.96 7.66
N GLU A 748 11.10 5.12 6.98
CA GLU A 748 10.35 6.38 6.92
C GLU A 748 9.82 6.77 8.30
N LEU A 749 9.27 5.82 9.06
CA LEU A 749 8.81 6.05 10.44
C LEU A 749 9.96 6.45 11.36
N GLU A 750 11.11 5.79 11.27
CA GLU A 750 12.31 6.13 12.02
C GLU A 750 12.79 7.55 11.67
N TYR A 751 12.89 7.89 10.38
CA TYR A 751 13.26 9.23 9.93
C TYR A 751 12.28 10.31 10.42
N ILE A 752 10.97 10.08 10.25
CA ILE A 752 9.93 11.00 10.74
C ILE A 752 10.03 11.11 12.28
N GLY A 753 10.29 10.01 12.97
CA GLY A 753 10.43 9.95 14.43
C GLY A 753 11.57 10.80 14.97
N VAL A 754 12.71 10.82 14.29
CA VAL A 754 13.87 11.66 14.63
C VAL A 754 13.52 13.15 14.56
N HIS A 755 12.77 13.56 13.55
CA HIS A 755 12.49 14.98 13.29
C HIS A 755 11.13 15.45 13.81
N ALA A 756 10.14 14.55 13.92
CA ALA A 756 8.77 14.87 14.34
C ALA A 756 8.07 13.65 14.96
N LYS A 757 8.49 13.21 16.14
CA LYS A 757 8.02 12.02 16.86
C LYS A 757 6.48 11.92 16.92
N HIS A 758 5.79 13.03 17.18
CA HIS A 758 4.33 13.06 17.22
C HIS A 758 3.67 12.70 15.88
N LYS A 759 4.31 13.07 14.74
CA LYS A 759 3.80 12.72 13.41
C LYS A 759 4.00 11.24 13.11
N ALA A 760 5.15 10.66 13.49
CA ALA A 760 5.39 9.23 13.36
C ALA A 760 4.36 8.42 14.16
N LYS A 761 4.17 8.78 15.43
CA LYS A 761 3.17 8.13 16.30
C LYS A 761 1.75 8.25 15.73
N LYS A 762 1.37 9.43 15.23
CA LYS A 762 0.05 9.63 14.60
C LYS A 762 -0.13 8.77 13.35
N LEU A 763 0.90 8.60 12.54
CA LEU A 763 0.85 7.72 11.36
C LEU A 763 0.67 6.25 11.77
N GLU A 764 1.45 5.78 12.74
CA GLU A 764 1.29 4.42 13.28
C GLU A 764 -0.13 4.19 13.80
N GLU A 765 -0.63 5.07 14.64
CA GLU A 765 -2.00 4.98 15.18
C GLU A 765 -3.06 4.97 14.08
N MET A 766 -2.89 5.78 13.04
CA MET A 766 -3.81 5.82 11.90
C MET A 766 -3.84 4.48 11.16
N LEU A 767 -2.68 3.87 10.91
CA LEU A 767 -2.60 2.56 10.25
C LEU A 767 -3.18 1.44 11.12
N TRP A 768 -2.98 1.49 12.44
CA TRP A 768 -3.56 0.52 13.38
C TRP A 768 -5.08 0.63 13.53
N ARG A 769 -5.67 1.78 13.21
CA ARG A 769 -7.14 1.99 13.23
C ARG A 769 -7.84 1.38 12.03
N VAL A 770 -7.13 1.05 10.96
CA VAL A 770 -7.70 0.41 9.78
C VAL A 770 -8.15 -0.99 10.13
N VAL A 771 -9.44 -1.25 10.00
CA VAL A 771 -10.09 -2.53 10.34
C VAL A 771 -10.80 -3.16 9.17
N GLY A 772 -10.93 -2.43 8.06
CA GLY A 772 -11.55 -2.91 6.84
C GLY A 772 -10.91 -2.27 5.61
N VAL A 773 -10.95 -3.01 4.53
CA VAL A 773 -10.47 -2.61 3.21
C VAL A 773 -11.45 -3.10 2.16
N GLY A 774 -11.58 -2.35 1.10
CA GLY A 774 -12.38 -2.73 -0.05
C GLY A 774 -12.04 -1.90 -1.26
N GLU A 775 -12.81 -2.06 -2.32
CA GLU A 775 -12.63 -1.30 -3.56
C GLU A 775 -13.93 -1.18 -4.34
N PHE A 776 -14.00 -0.18 -5.19
CA PHE A 776 -15.03 0.00 -6.20
C PHE A 776 -14.45 -0.36 -7.56
N LEU A 777 -15.08 -1.31 -8.24
CA LEU A 777 -14.72 -1.72 -9.59
C LEU A 777 -15.86 -1.42 -10.54
N GLU A 778 -15.60 -0.73 -11.64
CA GLU A 778 -16.60 -0.51 -12.69
C GLU A 778 -16.83 -1.79 -13.49
N ILE A 779 -18.10 -2.21 -13.60
CA ILE A 779 -18.54 -3.41 -14.32
C ILE A 779 -19.69 -3.13 -15.30
N THR A 780 -19.82 -1.89 -15.75
CA THR A 780 -20.97 -1.44 -16.58
C THR A 780 -21.17 -2.30 -17.83
N SER A 781 -20.09 -2.57 -18.56
CA SER A 781 -20.16 -3.34 -19.82
C SER A 781 -20.65 -4.77 -19.59
N GLU A 782 -20.19 -5.41 -18.50
CA GLU A 782 -20.64 -6.74 -18.12
C GLU A 782 -22.11 -6.75 -17.71
N VAL A 783 -22.54 -5.77 -16.88
CA VAL A 783 -23.93 -5.65 -16.43
C VAL A 783 -24.88 -5.44 -17.59
N LEU A 784 -24.54 -4.58 -18.54
CA LEU A 784 -25.37 -4.34 -19.72
C LEU A 784 -25.48 -5.60 -20.61
N LEU A 785 -24.39 -6.38 -20.69
CA LEU A 785 -24.38 -7.60 -21.50
C LEU A 785 -25.25 -8.71 -20.92
N ARG A 786 -25.29 -8.89 -19.61
CA ARG A 786 -26.00 -10.02 -18.98
C ARG A 786 -27.52 -10.00 -19.17
N TYR A 787 -28.12 -8.83 -19.47
CA TYR A 787 -29.56 -8.69 -19.75
C TYR A 787 -29.85 -8.71 -21.26
N PRO A 788 -30.33 -9.83 -21.82
CA PRO A 788 -30.58 -9.96 -23.27
C PRO A 788 -31.52 -8.87 -23.83
N GLU A 789 -32.51 -8.45 -23.03
CA GLU A 789 -33.50 -7.43 -23.43
C GLU A 789 -32.94 -5.99 -23.49
N LEU A 790 -31.74 -5.76 -23.00
CA LEU A 790 -31.00 -4.50 -23.13
C LEU A 790 -30.08 -4.50 -24.38
N ASN A 791 -29.90 -5.66 -25.01
CA ASN A 791 -29.03 -5.84 -26.16
C ASN A 791 -29.84 -5.93 -27.46
N PRO A 792 -29.74 -4.96 -28.40
CA PRO A 792 -30.44 -5.01 -29.70
C PRO A 792 -30.12 -6.26 -30.52
N GLU A 793 -28.85 -6.74 -30.41
CA GLU A 793 -28.41 -7.94 -31.10
C GLU A 793 -29.06 -9.23 -30.55
N ALA A 794 -29.29 -9.31 -29.25
CA ALA A 794 -29.97 -10.43 -28.63
C ALA A 794 -31.45 -10.48 -29.00
N GLN A 795 -32.10 -9.32 -29.18
CA GLN A 795 -33.49 -9.22 -29.59
C GLN A 795 -33.70 -9.67 -31.04
N SER A 796 -32.77 -9.38 -31.96
CA SER A 796 -32.84 -9.85 -33.35
C SER A 796 -32.69 -11.37 -33.45
N LEU A 797 -31.87 -11.99 -32.63
CA LEU A 797 -31.67 -13.43 -32.58
C LEU A 797 -32.87 -14.18 -31.99
N THR A 798 -33.58 -13.59 -31.04
CA THR A 798 -34.84 -14.12 -30.50
C THR A 798 -35.98 -14.10 -31.54
N LEU A 799 -36.02 -13.11 -32.40
CA LEU A 799 -37.00 -13.01 -33.49
C LEU A 799 -36.72 -14.02 -34.60
N GLU A 800 -35.48 -14.35 -34.89
CA GLU A 800 -35.11 -15.38 -35.88
C GLU A 800 -35.33 -16.80 -35.34
N SER A 801 -35.17 -17.04 -34.04
CA SER A 801 -35.41 -18.35 -33.42
C SER A 801 -36.91 -18.66 -33.19
N SER A 802 -37.78 -17.67 -33.25
CA SER A 802 -39.23 -17.78 -33.11
C SER A 802 -39.97 -17.89 -34.43
N LYS A 803 -39.29 -17.91 -35.60
CA LYS A 803 -39.91 -18.30 -36.89
C LYS A 803 -39.92 -19.81 -36.98
N PRO A 804 -41.12 -20.43 -37.24
CA PRO A 804 -41.34 -21.85 -37.30
C PRO A 804 -40.54 -22.58 -38.38
#